data_909217a761da3ae5801e4dd4151e0334
#
_entry.id   909217a761da3ae5801e4dd4151e0334
#
_cell.length_a   1.000
_cell.length_b   1.000
_cell.length_c   1.000
_cell.angle_alpha   90.00
_cell.angle_beta   90.00
_cell.angle_gamma   90.00
#
_symmetry.space_group_name_H-M   'P 1'
#
loop_
_entity.id
_entity.type
_entity.pdbx_description
1 polymer ?
#
loop_
_entity_poly.entity_id
_entity_poly.type
_entity_poly.pdbx_seq_one_letter_code
_entity_poly.pdbx_strand_id
1 'polypeptide(L)'
;MEKQIKIALAGNPNCGKTTLFNALTGSNQFVGNWPGVTVEKKEGKLKKHDDVIIMDLPGIYSLSPYTLEEVVARNYLITERPDAILNIIDGTNLERNLYLTTQLTELGIPVVIAINMMDVVRKNGDQINVAELSRELGCEIVEISALKGDGVMQAAEAAVKAAKSGKTIPMHTFSGPVEHAIAHIEEAAVHNMPEEQQRWYAIKIFERDDKVLEKLTIPAETMQHIESDIKAAEAELDDDAESIITNERYVYIAQIIKGCYKKKNHGQLSASDKIDKIVTNRWLGLPIFAVVMFLVYWVAMVGVGAPATDWANDGLFGDGWHLFGIGTAEYTEVADNYTAAMDAVSGYYELDTEAENFDADAALADMKAVQPDADSATIEVEDEETLAQNEMTVYYDAIPEDADEESTVGMTYVDAVSYLEENGFDEPDPADYGVWVPGIPVLIGNGLEAAGTADWLSGLILDGIVAGVGAVLGFVPQMLVLFLMLAFLEACGYMARIAFVLDRILRKFGLSGKSFIPMLIGTGCGIPGVMASRTIENERDRRMTIMTTTFIPCGAKVPFISMVAGAIFGGAAWVATSAYFVGMAAIIISGIMLKKTKMFAGDPAPFVMELPAYHWPTVGNVLRSMWERGWSFIKKAGTIILLSTIVIWFTTYFGWVDGTFQMLSEEQIDASILAKIGNAIAWIFAPLGWGTWQAAVASITGLVAKENIVGTMGILYPDGWTEIGAAFTQISGYSFLVFNLLCAPCFAAIGAIKREMNNAKWTWFAIGYQCGFAYVVALMINQFGNAFTGSLNVLGLIAAIAALALIVYMLFKPYKEATKLSAKV
;
A
#
# COMPACT_ATOMS: atom_id res chain seq x y z
N MET A 1 -21.12 -47.82 11.20
CA MET A 1 -20.09 -46.79 11.10
C MET A 1 -20.09 -46.08 12.45
N GLU A 2 -19.00 -46.11 13.19
CA GLU A 2 -18.89 -45.31 14.41
C GLU A 2 -19.00 -43.85 14.01
N LYS A 3 -19.79 -43.10 14.76
CA LYS A 3 -19.99 -41.65 14.49
C LYS A 3 -18.66 -40.94 14.67
N GLN A 4 -18.16 -40.31 13.60
CA GLN A 4 -16.96 -39.48 13.68
C GLN A 4 -17.20 -38.30 14.63
N ILE A 5 -16.31 -38.10 15.57
CA ILE A 5 -16.33 -36.95 16.49
C ILE A 5 -15.68 -35.75 15.82
N LYS A 6 -16.37 -34.62 15.74
CA LYS A 6 -15.87 -33.37 15.21
C LYS A 6 -15.55 -32.41 16.35
N ILE A 7 -14.30 -31.96 16.46
CA ILE A 7 -13.85 -30.97 17.43
C ILE A 7 -13.47 -29.69 16.70
N ALA A 8 -14.06 -28.58 17.08
CA ALA A 8 -13.68 -27.26 16.57
C ALA A 8 -12.54 -26.66 17.41
N LEU A 9 -11.45 -26.26 16.77
CA LEU A 9 -10.38 -25.51 17.41
C LEU A 9 -10.66 -24.02 17.26
N ALA A 10 -11.00 -23.35 18.34
CA ALA A 10 -11.29 -21.92 18.38
C ALA A 10 -10.24 -21.17 19.20
N GLY A 11 -10.11 -19.86 18.99
CA GLY A 11 -9.23 -19.00 19.77
C GLY A 11 -8.92 -17.69 19.05
N ASN A 12 -8.39 -16.75 19.82
CA ASN A 12 -8.02 -15.43 19.30
C ASN A 12 -6.84 -15.52 18.33
N PRO A 13 -6.67 -14.54 17.41
CA PRO A 13 -5.46 -14.42 16.64
C PRO A 13 -4.22 -14.38 17.56
N ASN A 14 -3.13 -15.02 17.12
CA ASN A 14 -1.85 -15.10 17.83
C ASN A 14 -1.82 -15.88 19.18
N CYS A 15 -2.90 -16.51 19.61
CA CYS A 15 -2.90 -17.36 20.81
C CYS A 15 -2.12 -18.69 20.64
N GLY A 16 -1.59 -18.99 19.46
CA GLY A 16 -0.86 -20.22 19.15
C GLY A 16 -1.72 -21.34 18.55
N LYS A 17 -2.89 -21.02 18.00
CA LYS A 17 -3.88 -21.95 17.44
C LYS A 17 -3.29 -22.85 16.33
N THR A 18 -2.62 -22.26 15.33
CA THR A 18 -1.98 -23.00 14.23
C THR A 18 -0.87 -23.92 14.73
N THR A 19 -0.12 -23.49 15.74
CA THR A 19 0.92 -24.34 16.38
C THR A 19 0.28 -25.56 17.05
N LEU A 20 -0.82 -25.34 17.78
CA LEU A 20 -1.56 -26.42 18.43
C LEU A 20 -2.17 -27.38 17.41
N PHE A 21 -2.80 -26.85 16.36
CA PHE A 21 -3.38 -27.66 15.28
C PHE A 21 -2.35 -28.57 14.62
N ASN A 22 -1.17 -28.01 14.27
CA ASN A 22 -0.07 -28.78 13.68
C ASN A 22 0.48 -29.85 14.64
N ALA A 23 0.56 -29.54 15.93
CA ALA A 23 1.00 -30.51 16.94
C ALA A 23 0.03 -31.68 17.09
N LEU A 24 -1.28 -31.41 17.02
CA LEU A 24 -2.35 -32.41 17.16
C LEU A 24 -2.54 -33.30 15.92
N THR A 25 -2.46 -32.71 14.71
CA THR A 25 -2.80 -33.41 13.46
C THR A 25 -1.58 -33.94 12.70
N GLY A 26 -0.41 -33.28 12.85
CA GLY A 26 0.81 -33.64 12.11
C GLY A 26 0.68 -33.38 10.61
N SER A 27 1.07 -34.41 9.80
CA SER A 27 1.02 -34.31 8.32
C SER A 27 -0.34 -34.64 7.70
N ASN A 28 -1.29 -35.12 8.50
CA ASN A 28 -2.61 -35.55 8.01
C ASN A 28 -3.60 -34.40 8.03
N GLN A 29 -3.39 -33.41 7.15
CA GLN A 29 -4.17 -32.20 7.05
C GLN A 29 -4.78 -32.04 5.66
N PHE A 30 -6.01 -31.58 5.60
CA PHE A 30 -6.64 -31.09 4.37
C PHE A 30 -6.75 -29.58 4.45
N VAL A 31 -6.27 -28.90 3.41
CA VAL A 31 -6.30 -27.43 3.29
C VAL A 31 -7.14 -27.05 2.06
N GLY A 32 -8.12 -26.20 2.26
CA GLY A 32 -8.99 -25.67 1.20
C GLY A 32 -9.51 -24.30 1.60
N ASN A 33 -10.56 -23.84 0.94
CA ASN A 33 -11.28 -22.63 1.34
C ASN A 33 -12.68 -22.97 1.84
N TRP A 34 -13.20 -22.15 2.73
CA TRP A 34 -14.59 -22.25 3.11
C TRP A 34 -15.51 -21.96 1.91
N PRO A 35 -16.63 -22.66 1.74
CA PRO A 35 -17.50 -22.48 0.60
C PRO A 35 -17.91 -21.02 0.40
N GLY A 36 -17.71 -20.47 -0.81
CA GLY A 36 -18.14 -19.12 -1.18
C GLY A 36 -17.32 -17.96 -0.65
N VAL A 37 -16.23 -18.22 0.10
CA VAL A 37 -15.36 -17.19 0.68
C VAL A 37 -13.88 -17.52 0.48
N THR A 38 -13.01 -16.52 0.61
CA THR A 38 -11.54 -16.67 0.48
C THR A 38 -10.84 -17.05 1.79
N VAL A 39 -11.61 -17.40 2.83
CA VAL A 39 -11.09 -17.80 4.14
C VAL A 39 -10.60 -19.25 4.07
N GLU A 40 -9.39 -19.49 4.56
CA GLU A 40 -8.77 -20.82 4.55
C GLU A 40 -9.47 -21.77 5.52
N LYS A 41 -9.76 -22.99 5.06
CA LYS A 41 -10.33 -24.08 5.83
C LYS A 41 -9.26 -25.15 6.04
N LYS A 42 -8.98 -25.51 7.28
CA LYS A 42 -8.07 -26.59 7.64
C LYS A 42 -8.78 -27.63 8.48
N GLU A 43 -8.68 -28.88 8.09
CA GLU A 43 -9.18 -30.02 8.88
C GLU A 43 -8.12 -31.13 8.92
N GLY A 44 -8.07 -31.86 10.01
CA GLY A 44 -7.11 -32.94 10.16
C GLY A 44 -7.55 -33.98 11.19
N LYS A 45 -7.04 -35.19 11.05
CA LYS A 45 -7.29 -36.27 12.02
C LYS A 45 -6.40 -36.10 13.24
N LEU A 46 -6.99 -36.33 14.43
CA LEU A 46 -6.23 -36.31 15.68
C LEU A 46 -5.25 -37.50 15.71
N LYS A 47 -4.00 -37.24 16.10
CA LYS A 47 -3.01 -38.30 16.31
C LYS A 47 -3.53 -39.32 17.34
N LYS A 48 -3.39 -40.59 17.06
CA LYS A 48 -3.84 -41.74 17.86
C LYS A 48 -5.36 -41.96 17.91
N HIS A 49 -6.17 -41.14 17.24
CA HIS A 49 -7.64 -41.22 17.17
C HIS A 49 -8.10 -41.01 15.74
N ASP A 50 -8.26 -42.10 14.97
CA ASP A 50 -8.69 -42.01 13.57
C ASP A 50 -10.16 -41.65 13.38
N ASP A 51 -10.95 -41.75 14.44
CA ASP A 51 -12.36 -41.41 14.53
C ASP A 51 -12.64 -39.94 14.89
N VAL A 52 -11.57 -39.14 15.18
CA VAL A 52 -11.68 -37.75 15.61
C VAL A 52 -11.11 -36.80 14.56
N ILE A 53 -11.93 -35.87 14.11
CA ILE A 53 -11.56 -34.80 13.18
C ILE A 53 -11.47 -33.49 13.94
N ILE A 54 -10.35 -32.79 13.78
CA ILE A 54 -10.15 -31.42 14.28
C ILE A 54 -10.34 -30.44 13.12
N MET A 55 -11.23 -29.47 13.31
CA MET A 55 -11.48 -28.37 12.40
C MET A 55 -10.81 -27.10 12.94
N ASP A 56 -9.85 -26.55 12.21
CA ASP A 56 -9.22 -25.27 12.57
C ASP A 56 -10.10 -24.12 12.11
N LEU A 57 -10.74 -23.42 13.05
CA LEU A 57 -11.51 -22.22 12.75
C LEU A 57 -10.58 -21.02 12.54
N PRO A 58 -10.98 -20.01 11.77
CA PRO A 58 -10.25 -18.76 11.70
C PRO A 58 -9.99 -18.15 13.08
N GLY A 59 -8.90 -17.43 13.26
CA GLY A 59 -8.65 -16.67 14.49
C GLY A 59 -9.62 -15.50 14.61
N ILE A 60 -10.44 -15.48 15.66
CA ILE A 60 -11.51 -14.49 15.86
C ILE A 60 -11.44 -13.89 17.26
N TYR A 61 -11.92 -12.67 17.41
CA TYR A 61 -12.04 -12.02 18.71
C TYR A 61 -13.43 -12.12 19.30
N SER A 62 -14.43 -12.25 18.43
CA SER A 62 -15.82 -12.39 18.83
C SER A 62 -16.61 -13.23 17.82
N LEU A 63 -17.84 -13.64 18.18
CA LEU A 63 -18.80 -14.24 17.28
C LEU A 63 -19.73 -13.20 16.62
N SER A 64 -19.41 -11.93 16.71
CA SER A 64 -20.14 -10.85 16.04
C SER A 64 -19.79 -10.79 14.55
N PRO A 65 -20.73 -10.46 13.63
CA PRO A 65 -20.54 -10.57 12.19
C PRO A 65 -19.81 -9.38 11.58
N TYR A 66 -18.68 -8.94 12.17
CA TYR A 66 -17.93 -7.79 11.69
C TYR A 66 -16.89 -8.14 10.62
N THR A 67 -16.29 -9.34 10.70
CA THR A 67 -15.30 -9.82 9.73
C THR A 67 -15.80 -11.08 9.02
N LEU A 68 -15.23 -11.41 7.85
CA LEU A 68 -15.58 -12.65 7.14
C LEU A 68 -15.18 -13.89 7.94
N GLU A 69 -14.06 -13.82 8.64
CA GLU A 69 -13.54 -14.86 9.52
C GLU A 69 -14.50 -15.13 10.67
N GLU A 70 -15.03 -14.08 11.29
CA GLU A 70 -16.02 -14.20 12.38
C GLU A 70 -17.36 -14.76 11.88
N VAL A 71 -17.81 -14.32 10.70
CA VAL A 71 -19.01 -14.86 10.06
C VAL A 71 -18.86 -16.35 9.75
N VAL A 72 -17.71 -16.77 9.23
CA VAL A 72 -17.41 -18.18 8.91
C VAL A 72 -17.40 -19.03 10.17
N ALA A 73 -16.64 -18.63 11.19
CA ALA A 73 -16.54 -19.36 12.45
C ALA A 73 -17.91 -19.46 13.14
N ARG A 74 -18.65 -18.35 13.22
CA ARG A 74 -20.00 -18.31 13.77
C ARG A 74 -20.97 -19.26 13.04
N ASN A 75 -21.01 -19.18 11.70
CA ASN A 75 -21.91 -20.02 10.92
C ASN A 75 -21.57 -21.50 11.08
N TYR A 76 -20.29 -21.87 11.10
CA TYR A 76 -19.88 -23.25 11.35
C TYR A 76 -20.34 -23.72 12.73
N LEU A 77 -20.10 -22.96 13.79
CA LEU A 77 -20.48 -23.33 15.15
C LEU A 77 -22.00 -23.49 15.34
N ILE A 78 -22.79 -22.64 14.68
CA ILE A 78 -24.27 -22.66 14.80
C ILE A 78 -24.89 -23.73 13.90
N THR A 79 -24.41 -23.89 12.65
CA THR A 79 -25.03 -24.73 11.64
C THR A 79 -24.53 -26.18 11.71
N GLU A 80 -23.21 -26.38 11.76
CA GLU A 80 -22.59 -27.71 11.79
C GLU A 80 -22.55 -28.30 13.20
N ARG A 81 -22.58 -27.45 14.23
CA ARG A 81 -22.56 -27.82 15.67
C ARG A 81 -21.58 -28.96 15.96
N PRO A 82 -20.28 -28.70 16.07
CA PRO A 82 -19.27 -29.69 16.39
C PRO A 82 -19.59 -30.36 17.74
N ASP A 83 -19.13 -31.61 17.95
CA ASP A 83 -19.40 -32.36 19.18
C ASP A 83 -18.67 -31.75 20.41
N ALA A 84 -17.59 -31.00 20.22
CA ALA A 84 -16.91 -30.17 21.24
C ALA A 84 -16.12 -29.00 20.62
N ILE A 85 -15.82 -28.01 21.45
CA ILE A 85 -14.96 -26.90 21.14
C ILE A 85 -13.69 -26.99 22.01
N LEU A 86 -12.51 -27.00 21.38
CA LEU A 86 -11.24 -26.80 22.06
C LEU A 86 -10.84 -25.33 21.87
N ASN A 87 -11.05 -24.53 22.91
CA ASN A 87 -10.73 -23.09 22.88
C ASN A 87 -9.32 -22.84 23.42
N ILE A 88 -8.42 -22.36 22.56
CA ILE A 88 -7.06 -22.00 22.97
C ILE A 88 -7.00 -20.52 23.33
N ILE A 89 -6.49 -20.22 24.53
CA ILE A 89 -6.35 -18.88 25.06
C ILE A 89 -4.90 -18.60 25.45
N ASP A 90 -4.48 -17.34 25.31
CA ASP A 90 -3.17 -16.87 25.73
C ASP A 90 -3.17 -16.56 27.23
N GLY A 91 -2.41 -17.33 28.01
CA GLY A 91 -2.26 -17.14 29.45
C GLY A 91 -1.62 -15.80 29.86
N THR A 92 -0.93 -15.14 28.96
CA THR A 92 -0.33 -13.81 29.21
C THR A 92 -1.34 -12.67 29.08
N ASN A 93 -2.47 -12.94 28.36
CA ASN A 93 -3.52 -11.97 28.05
C ASN A 93 -4.93 -12.56 28.30
N LEU A 94 -5.17 -13.06 29.49
CA LEU A 94 -6.42 -13.76 29.83
C LEU A 94 -7.67 -12.92 29.58
N GLU A 95 -7.68 -11.67 30.05
CA GLU A 95 -8.87 -10.81 30.03
C GLU A 95 -9.51 -10.73 28.66
N ARG A 96 -8.71 -10.52 27.65
CA ARG A 96 -9.17 -10.40 26.28
C ARG A 96 -9.59 -11.72 25.66
N ASN A 97 -8.85 -12.78 25.94
CA ASN A 97 -9.15 -14.11 25.41
C ASN A 97 -10.45 -14.68 26.02
N LEU A 98 -10.76 -14.32 27.25
CA LEU A 98 -11.98 -14.72 27.91
C LEU A 98 -13.24 -14.12 27.28
N TYR A 99 -13.16 -13.01 26.57
CA TYR A 99 -14.29 -12.43 25.85
C TYR A 99 -14.88 -13.39 24.79
N LEU A 100 -14.03 -13.99 23.98
CA LEU A 100 -14.47 -15.03 23.04
C LEU A 100 -14.96 -16.28 23.81
N THR A 101 -14.27 -16.63 24.88
CA THR A 101 -14.61 -17.79 25.69
C THR A 101 -16.05 -17.71 26.25
N THR A 102 -16.46 -16.54 26.77
CA THR A 102 -17.84 -16.36 27.25
C THR A 102 -18.86 -16.57 26.14
N GLN A 103 -18.61 -16.09 24.94
CA GLN A 103 -19.49 -16.30 23.79
C GLN A 103 -19.55 -17.77 23.32
N LEU A 104 -18.43 -18.50 23.43
CA LEU A 104 -18.39 -19.92 23.06
C LEU A 104 -19.17 -20.78 24.09
N THR A 105 -19.12 -20.44 25.38
CA THR A 105 -19.87 -21.14 26.41
C THR A 105 -21.38 -20.91 26.29
N GLU A 106 -21.80 -19.73 25.77
CA GLU A 106 -23.19 -19.39 25.50
C GLU A 106 -23.85 -20.31 24.44
N LEU A 107 -23.06 -20.93 23.54
CA LEU A 107 -23.57 -21.79 22.46
C LEU A 107 -24.11 -23.13 22.93
N GLY A 108 -23.85 -23.51 24.18
CA GLY A 108 -24.26 -24.79 24.73
C GLY A 108 -23.57 -26.02 24.15
N ILE A 109 -22.46 -25.81 23.40
CA ILE A 109 -21.57 -26.87 22.91
C ILE A 109 -20.52 -27.15 23.99
N PRO A 110 -20.14 -28.42 24.26
CA PRO A 110 -19.08 -28.71 25.22
C PRO A 110 -17.78 -27.94 24.91
N VAL A 111 -17.28 -27.13 25.85
CA VAL A 111 -16.06 -26.33 25.70
C VAL A 111 -14.99 -26.85 26.64
N VAL A 112 -13.79 -27.07 26.10
CA VAL A 112 -12.58 -27.28 26.88
C VAL A 112 -11.61 -26.13 26.57
N ILE A 113 -11.01 -25.56 27.60
CA ILE A 113 -10.11 -24.43 27.48
C ILE A 113 -8.66 -24.92 27.61
N ALA A 114 -7.83 -24.57 26.61
CA ALA A 114 -6.39 -24.81 26.66
C ALA A 114 -5.66 -23.48 26.90
N ILE A 115 -5.13 -23.27 28.10
CA ILE A 115 -4.34 -22.07 28.42
C ILE A 115 -2.93 -22.27 27.88
N ASN A 116 -2.58 -21.57 26.84
CA ASN A 116 -1.27 -21.63 26.19
C ASN A 116 -0.28 -20.62 26.79
N MET A 117 0.98 -20.76 26.45
CA MET A 117 2.10 -19.92 26.92
C MET A 117 2.31 -19.97 28.44
N MET A 118 1.93 -21.10 29.10
CA MET A 118 2.12 -21.27 30.53
C MET A 118 3.59 -21.26 30.96
N ASP A 119 4.51 -21.60 30.08
CA ASP A 119 5.94 -21.43 30.28
C ASP A 119 6.37 -19.96 30.39
N VAL A 120 5.73 -19.06 29.64
CA VAL A 120 5.97 -17.60 29.71
C VAL A 120 5.34 -17.04 31.00
N VAL A 121 4.10 -17.44 31.32
CA VAL A 121 3.40 -17.03 32.56
C VAL A 121 4.25 -17.37 33.79
N ARG A 122 4.73 -18.63 33.86
CA ARG A 122 5.61 -19.08 34.95
C ARG A 122 6.94 -18.37 34.99
N LYS A 123 7.56 -18.09 33.82
CA LYS A 123 8.81 -17.31 33.72
C LYS A 123 8.64 -15.87 34.26
N ASN A 124 7.50 -15.26 34.00
CA ASN A 124 7.15 -13.92 34.49
C ASN A 124 6.85 -13.91 36.00
N GLY A 125 6.62 -15.10 36.57
CA GLY A 125 6.26 -15.28 37.98
C GLY A 125 4.78 -14.99 38.29
N ASP A 126 3.95 -14.90 37.26
CA ASP A 126 2.50 -14.74 37.37
C ASP A 126 1.85 -16.07 37.75
N GLN A 127 0.72 -16.00 38.44
CA GLN A 127 -0.02 -17.18 38.90
C GLN A 127 -1.47 -17.14 38.44
N ILE A 128 -1.91 -18.22 37.79
CA ILE A 128 -3.30 -18.43 37.39
C ILE A 128 -3.88 -19.56 38.27
N ASN A 129 -4.97 -19.28 38.97
CA ASN A 129 -5.71 -20.30 39.69
C ASN A 129 -6.66 -21.02 38.72
N VAL A 130 -6.14 -22.07 38.09
CA VAL A 130 -6.85 -22.83 37.03
C VAL A 130 -8.11 -23.50 37.60
N ALA A 131 -8.07 -24.00 38.86
CA ALA A 131 -9.19 -24.65 39.47
C ALA A 131 -10.36 -23.68 39.73
N GLU A 132 -10.07 -22.46 40.16
CA GLU A 132 -11.06 -21.41 40.37
C GLU A 132 -11.64 -20.94 39.02
N LEU A 133 -10.76 -20.69 38.04
CA LEU A 133 -11.15 -20.26 36.69
C LEU A 133 -12.06 -21.33 36.03
N SER A 134 -11.75 -22.63 36.20
CA SER A 134 -12.55 -23.73 35.70
C SER A 134 -13.96 -23.76 36.35
N ARG A 135 -14.05 -23.43 37.62
CA ARG A 135 -15.32 -23.37 38.34
C ARG A 135 -16.19 -22.20 37.87
N GLU A 136 -15.58 -21.02 37.74
CA GLU A 136 -16.26 -19.79 37.31
C GLU A 136 -16.77 -19.85 35.85
N LEU A 137 -16.00 -20.50 34.97
CA LEU A 137 -16.37 -20.65 33.55
C LEU A 137 -17.22 -21.91 33.27
N GLY A 138 -17.32 -22.85 34.21
CA GLY A 138 -18.04 -24.11 34.02
C GLY A 138 -17.45 -25.06 32.99
N CYS A 139 -16.15 -24.96 32.70
CA CYS A 139 -15.43 -25.68 31.66
C CYS A 139 -14.18 -26.36 32.21
N GLU A 140 -13.82 -27.53 31.65
CA GLU A 140 -12.52 -28.16 31.94
C GLU A 140 -11.38 -27.33 31.34
N ILE A 141 -10.34 -27.05 32.13
CA ILE A 141 -9.21 -26.23 31.72
C ILE A 141 -7.91 -27.05 31.79
N VAL A 142 -7.11 -26.99 30.71
CA VAL A 142 -5.83 -27.66 30.63
C VAL A 142 -4.72 -26.61 30.35
N GLU A 143 -3.64 -26.66 31.14
CA GLU A 143 -2.45 -25.85 30.90
C GLU A 143 -1.61 -26.45 29.79
N ILE A 144 -1.22 -25.65 28.81
CA ILE A 144 -0.40 -26.10 27.68
C ILE A 144 0.75 -25.16 27.39
N SER A 145 1.77 -25.70 26.70
CA SER A 145 2.75 -24.92 25.92
C SER A 145 2.82 -25.53 24.52
N ALA A 146 2.05 -24.97 23.57
CA ALA A 146 1.95 -25.50 22.22
C ALA A 146 3.30 -25.55 21.50
N LEU A 147 4.21 -24.61 21.79
CA LEU A 147 5.55 -24.55 21.22
C LEU A 147 6.46 -25.68 21.74
N LYS A 148 6.32 -26.04 23.02
CA LYS A 148 7.10 -27.13 23.67
C LYS A 148 6.44 -28.50 23.53
N GLY A 149 5.18 -28.54 23.17
CA GLY A 149 4.39 -29.77 23.11
C GLY A 149 3.84 -30.24 24.44
N ASP A 150 4.01 -29.47 25.53
CA ASP A 150 3.55 -29.84 26.87
C ASP A 150 2.01 -29.70 26.97
N GLY A 151 1.33 -30.68 27.53
CA GLY A 151 -0.13 -30.64 27.77
C GLY A 151 -1.01 -30.77 26.52
N VAL A 152 -0.43 -30.78 25.31
CA VAL A 152 -1.17 -30.74 24.03
C VAL A 152 -2.10 -31.93 23.86
N MET A 153 -1.62 -33.15 24.10
CA MET A 153 -2.47 -34.34 23.99
C MET A 153 -3.50 -34.45 25.12
N GLN A 154 -3.19 -33.96 26.32
CA GLN A 154 -4.13 -33.91 27.42
C GLN A 154 -5.33 -33.03 27.12
N ALA A 155 -5.09 -31.85 26.46
CA ALA A 155 -6.17 -30.97 26.05
C ALA A 155 -7.05 -31.61 24.96
N ALA A 156 -6.46 -32.36 24.02
CA ALA A 156 -7.24 -33.09 23.03
C ALA A 156 -8.07 -34.23 23.65
N GLU A 157 -7.48 -35.00 24.54
CA GLU A 157 -8.21 -36.08 25.25
C GLU A 157 -9.35 -35.54 26.12
N ALA A 158 -9.16 -34.41 26.81
CA ALA A 158 -10.20 -33.67 27.49
C ALA A 158 -11.36 -33.26 26.56
N ALA A 159 -11.02 -32.71 25.36
CA ALA A 159 -12.02 -32.34 24.36
C ALA A 159 -12.79 -33.58 23.82
N VAL A 160 -12.12 -34.71 23.58
CA VAL A 160 -12.76 -35.98 23.17
C VAL A 160 -13.67 -36.51 24.28
N LYS A 161 -13.26 -36.39 25.53
CA LYS A 161 -14.10 -36.78 26.68
C LYS A 161 -15.33 -35.89 26.81
N ALA A 162 -15.15 -34.57 26.68
CA ALA A 162 -16.27 -33.61 26.71
C ALA A 162 -17.25 -33.85 25.56
N ALA A 163 -16.79 -34.17 24.36
CA ALA A 163 -17.63 -34.53 23.22
C ALA A 163 -18.54 -35.76 23.48
N LYS A 164 -18.10 -36.67 24.33
CA LYS A 164 -18.87 -37.91 24.64
C LYS A 164 -19.87 -37.77 25.80
N SER A 165 -19.69 -36.82 26.69
CA SER A 165 -20.40 -36.81 27.98
C SER A 165 -20.86 -35.42 28.41
N GLY A 166 -20.51 -34.33 27.71
CA GLY A 166 -20.62 -33.00 28.23
C GLY A 166 -21.70 -32.12 27.62
N LYS A 167 -22.22 -31.23 28.42
CA LYS A 167 -22.89 -30.00 28.05
C LYS A 167 -22.17 -28.89 28.79
N THR A 168 -21.90 -27.75 28.15
CA THR A 168 -21.44 -26.56 28.85
C THR A 168 -22.65 -25.69 29.11
N ILE A 169 -22.85 -25.33 30.36
CA ILE A 169 -23.88 -24.39 30.79
C ILE A 169 -23.19 -23.07 31.11
N PRO A 170 -23.56 -21.95 30.48
CA PRO A 170 -22.97 -20.66 30.79
C PRO A 170 -23.24 -20.29 32.25
N MET A 171 -22.18 -19.96 32.99
CA MET A 171 -22.28 -19.64 34.43
C MET A 171 -22.47 -18.14 34.69
N HIS A 172 -22.33 -17.30 33.65
CA HIS A 172 -22.44 -15.85 33.82
C HIS A 172 -23.91 -15.38 33.79
N THR A 173 -24.18 -14.41 34.65
CA THR A 173 -25.45 -13.67 34.69
C THR A 173 -25.13 -12.20 34.48
N PHE A 174 -25.98 -11.50 33.73
CA PHE A 174 -25.87 -10.07 33.50
C PHE A 174 -26.46 -9.23 34.62
N SER A 175 -26.42 -7.93 34.55
CA SER A 175 -27.09 -7.03 35.50
C SER A 175 -28.60 -7.24 35.49
N GLY A 176 -29.27 -6.88 36.58
CA GLY A 176 -30.70 -7.13 36.78
C GLY A 176 -31.61 -6.73 35.61
N PRO A 177 -31.50 -5.51 35.04
CA PRO A 177 -32.34 -5.09 33.93
C PRO A 177 -32.12 -5.88 32.67
N VAL A 178 -30.85 -6.21 32.36
CA VAL A 178 -30.47 -7.00 31.17
C VAL A 178 -30.93 -8.45 31.34
N GLU A 179 -30.66 -9.04 32.49
CA GLU A 179 -31.04 -10.44 32.77
C GLU A 179 -32.58 -10.64 32.73
N HIS A 180 -33.32 -9.65 33.24
CA HIS A 180 -34.78 -9.65 33.18
C HIS A 180 -35.28 -9.63 31.72
N ALA A 181 -34.73 -8.74 30.88
CA ALA A 181 -35.10 -8.68 29.48
C ALA A 181 -34.74 -9.95 28.72
N ILE A 182 -33.56 -10.57 29.00
CA ILE A 182 -33.14 -11.82 28.37
C ILE A 182 -34.05 -12.97 28.79
N ALA A 183 -34.42 -13.09 30.07
CA ALA A 183 -35.33 -14.11 30.55
C ALA A 183 -36.74 -14.01 29.91
N HIS A 184 -37.26 -12.80 29.75
CA HIS A 184 -38.50 -12.58 29.00
C HIS A 184 -38.36 -12.98 27.52
N ILE A 185 -37.24 -12.72 26.89
CA ILE A 185 -36.98 -13.12 25.50
C ILE A 185 -36.91 -14.67 25.41
N GLU A 186 -36.26 -15.32 26.38
CA GLU A 186 -36.16 -16.80 26.43
C GLU A 186 -37.54 -17.40 26.48
N GLU A 187 -38.41 -16.91 27.34
CA GLU A 187 -39.79 -17.41 27.52
C GLU A 187 -40.68 -17.10 26.32
N ALA A 188 -40.61 -15.86 25.78
CA ALA A 188 -41.56 -15.40 24.77
C ALA A 188 -41.20 -15.85 23.34
N ALA A 189 -39.90 -15.95 23.00
CA ALA A 189 -39.48 -16.14 21.61
C ALA A 189 -38.76 -17.47 21.33
N VAL A 190 -38.05 -18.05 22.32
CA VAL A 190 -37.16 -19.20 22.07
C VAL A 190 -37.43 -20.40 22.98
N HIS A 191 -38.48 -20.37 23.79
CA HIS A 191 -38.87 -21.46 24.70
C HIS A 191 -38.97 -22.83 24.00
N ASN A 192 -39.38 -22.88 22.74
CA ASN A 192 -39.52 -24.13 21.99
C ASN A 192 -38.17 -24.68 21.44
N MET A 193 -37.08 -23.99 21.68
CA MET A 193 -35.74 -24.45 21.29
C MET A 193 -35.11 -25.34 22.37
N PRO A 194 -34.07 -26.13 22.03
CA PRO A 194 -33.28 -26.84 23.01
C PRO A 194 -32.77 -25.89 24.10
N GLU A 195 -32.92 -26.29 25.37
CA GLU A 195 -32.56 -25.45 26.53
C GLU A 195 -31.14 -24.86 26.44
N GLU A 196 -30.19 -25.64 25.94
CA GLU A 196 -28.80 -25.23 25.74
C GLU A 196 -28.59 -24.15 24.70
N GLN A 197 -29.60 -23.84 23.86
CA GLN A 197 -29.50 -22.80 22.80
C GLN A 197 -30.27 -21.53 23.15
N GLN A 198 -31.25 -21.62 24.04
CA GLN A 198 -32.17 -20.53 24.37
C GLN A 198 -31.41 -19.25 24.77
N ARG A 199 -30.42 -19.41 25.65
CA ARG A 199 -29.59 -18.30 26.15
C ARG A 199 -28.90 -17.52 25.03
N TRP A 200 -28.22 -18.23 24.12
CA TRP A 200 -27.50 -17.59 23.00
C TRP A 200 -28.46 -16.86 22.07
N TYR A 201 -29.60 -17.51 21.73
CA TYR A 201 -30.59 -16.87 20.85
C TYR A 201 -31.23 -15.65 21.52
N ALA A 202 -31.53 -15.70 22.80
CA ALA A 202 -32.10 -14.59 23.55
C ALA A 202 -31.13 -13.38 23.60
N ILE A 203 -29.86 -13.63 23.88
CA ILE A 203 -28.84 -12.57 23.82
C ILE A 203 -28.77 -11.95 22.43
N LYS A 204 -28.82 -12.75 21.37
CA LYS A 204 -28.79 -12.25 19.99
C LYS A 204 -30.04 -11.48 19.55
N ILE A 205 -31.19 -11.84 20.08
CA ILE A 205 -32.45 -11.08 19.92
C ILE A 205 -32.32 -9.74 20.66
N PHE A 206 -31.79 -9.74 21.87
CA PHE A 206 -31.55 -8.52 22.64
C PHE A 206 -30.60 -7.58 21.90
N GLU A 207 -29.50 -8.10 21.30
CA GLU A 207 -28.56 -7.34 20.49
C GLU A 207 -29.16 -6.92 19.14
N ARG A 208 -30.40 -7.30 18.81
CA ARG A 208 -31.06 -7.06 17.49
C ARG A 208 -30.24 -7.59 16.32
N ASP A 209 -29.69 -8.81 16.45
CA ASP A 209 -28.92 -9.43 15.37
C ASP A 209 -29.84 -9.84 14.20
N ASP A 210 -29.77 -9.08 13.09
CA ASP A 210 -30.63 -9.24 11.92
C ASP A 210 -30.63 -10.66 11.35
N LYS A 211 -29.48 -11.34 11.36
CA LYS A 211 -29.34 -12.70 10.81
C LYS A 211 -29.97 -13.78 11.67
N VAL A 212 -30.05 -13.53 12.96
CA VAL A 212 -30.78 -14.41 13.89
C VAL A 212 -32.28 -14.15 13.76
N LEU A 213 -32.66 -12.87 13.69
CA LEU A 213 -34.06 -12.49 13.51
C LEU A 213 -34.64 -12.98 12.18
N GLU A 214 -33.85 -12.98 11.08
CA GLU A 214 -34.27 -13.54 9.78
C GLU A 214 -34.54 -15.05 9.82
N LYS A 215 -33.92 -15.81 10.73
CA LYS A 215 -34.10 -17.27 10.87
C LYS A 215 -35.22 -17.65 11.81
N LEU A 216 -35.65 -16.71 12.63
CA LEU A 216 -36.68 -16.95 13.66
C LEU A 216 -38.03 -16.40 13.18
N THR A 217 -39.08 -17.18 13.35
CA THR A 217 -40.46 -16.76 13.08
C THR A 217 -41.10 -16.28 14.38
N ILE A 218 -40.86 -15.00 14.73
CA ILE A 218 -41.42 -14.41 15.95
C ILE A 218 -42.69 -13.64 15.59
N PRO A 219 -43.82 -13.85 16.29
CA PRO A 219 -45.03 -13.05 16.06
C PRO A 219 -44.79 -11.56 16.29
N ALA A 220 -45.46 -10.72 15.50
CA ALA A 220 -45.23 -9.26 15.57
C ALA A 220 -45.59 -8.67 16.94
N GLU A 221 -46.61 -9.15 17.62
CA GLU A 221 -46.99 -8.74 18.99
C GLU A 221 -45.92 -9.07 20.01
N THR A 222 -45.36 -10.28 19.94
CA THR A 222 -44.24 -10.71 20.77
C THR A 222 -42.98 -9.88 20.53
N MET A 223 -42.67 -9.59 19.25
CA MET A 223 -41.55 -8.77 18.92
C MET A 223 -41.68 -7.32 19.43
N GLN A 224 -42.90 -6.77 19.41
CA GLN A 224 -43.18 -5.44 19.95
C GLN A 224 -42.97 -5.38 21.48
N HIS A 225 -43.37 -6.44 22.19
CA HIS A 225 -43.16 -6.57 23.65
C HIS A 225 -41.65 -6.66 23.95
N ILE A 226 -40.94 -7.55 23.28
CA ILE A 226 -39.47 -7.69 23.41
C ILE A 226 -38.76 -6.36 23.17
N GLU A 227 -39.15 -5.63 22.12
CA GLU A 227 -38.57 -4.33 21.82
C GLU A 227 -38.81 -3.27 22.90
N SER A 228 -39.94 -3.37 23.60
CA SER A 228 -40.23 -2.51 24.76
C SER A 228 -39.28 -2.82 25.93
N ASP A 229 -39.01 -4.10 26.21
CA ASP A 229 -38.10 -4.51 27.29
C ASP A 229 -36.65 -4.13 26.98
N ILE A 230 -36.21 -4.28 25.71
CA ILE A 230 -34.89 -3.84 25.26
C ILE A 230 -34.71 -2.33 25.42
N LYS A 231 -35.70 -1.53 24.98
CA LYS A 231 -35.69 -0.07 25.17
C LYS A 231 -35.70 0.39 26.59
N ALA A 232 -36.38 -0.37 27.49
CA ALA A 232 -36.36 -0.07 28.92
C ALA A 232 -34.94 -0.27 29.47
N ALA A 233 -34.26 -1.35 29.11
CA ALA A 233 -32.90 -1.61 29.53
C ALA A 233 -31.91 -0.58 28.95
N GLU A 234 -32.04 -0.18 27.66
CA GLU A 234 -31.26 0.87 27.02
C GLU A 234 -31.43 2.22 27.72
N ALA A 235 -32.64 2.57 28.08
CA ALA A 235 -32.95 3.83 28.79
C ALA A 235 -32.40 3.84 30.24
N GLU A 236 -32.36 2.68 30.92
CA GLU A 236 -31.81 2.57 32.25
C GLU A 236 -30.30 2.63 32.30
N LEU A 237 -29.63 2.04 31.28
CA LEU A 237 -28.18 1.93 31.22
C LEU A 237 -27.53 3.01 30.33
N ASP A 238 -28.31 3.86 29.66
CA ASP A 238 -27.87 4.98 28.80
C ASP A 238 -26.91 4.54 27.69
N ASP A 239 -27.16 3.37 27.10
CA ASP A 239 -26.32 2.82 26.02
C ASP A 239 -27.17 1.92 25.08
N ASP A 240 -26.63 1.59 23.90
CA ASP A 240 -27.29 0.67 22.97
C ASP A 240 -27.16 -0.79 23.40
N ALA A 241 -28.10 -1.65 22.96
CA ALA A 241 -28.18 -3.04 23.37
C ALA A 241 -26.91 -3.86 23.13
N GLU A 242 -26.19 -3.65 22.02
CA GLU A 242 -24.94 -4.34 21.69
C GLU A 242 -23.79 -3.89 22.62
N SER A 243 -23.70 -2.60 22.88
CA SER A 243 -22.72 -2.02 23.81
C SER A 243 -22.97 -2.49 25.24
N ILE A 244 -24.23 -2.55 25.66
CA ILE A 244 -24.63 -3.05 26.99
C ILE A 244 -24.14 -4.49 27.19
N ILE A 245 -24.46 -5.41 26.30
CA ILE A 245 -24.03 -6.83 26.41
C ILE A 245 -22.50 -6.94 26.40
N THR A 246 -21.83 -6.13 25.57
CA THR A 246 -20.37 -6.09 25.52
C THR A 246 -19.78 -5.65 26.86
N ASN A 247 -20.31 -4.58 27.45
CA ASN A 247 -19.86 -4.07 28.74
C ASN A 247 -20.11 -5.08 29.87
N GLU A 248 -21.28 -5.68 29.91
CA GLU A 248 -21.65 -6.71 30.90
C GLU A 248 -20.67 -7.91 30.86
N ARG A 249 -20.30 -8.39 29.67
CA ARG A 249 -19.28 -9.44 29.52
C ARG A 249 -17.92 -9.01 30.08
N TYR A 250 -17.50 -7.78 29.84
CA TYR A 250 -16.24 -7.28 30.40
C TYR A 250 -16.27 -7.10 31.89
N VAL A 251 -17.39 -6.68 32.47
CA VAL A 251 -17.58 -6.60 33.94
C VAL A 251 -17.44 -7.98 34.55
N TYR A 252 -18.10 -8.99 33.99
CA TYR A 252 -18.00 -10.39 34.45
C TYR A 252 -16.55 -10.92 34.36
N ILE A 253 -15.87 -10.69 33.22
CA ILE A 253 -14.47 -11.11 33.01
C ILE A 253 -13.54 -10.44 34.03
N ALA A 254 -13.73 -9.15 34.28
CA ALA A 254 -12.93 -8.41 35.28
C ALA A 254 -13.09 -8.98 36.70
N GLN A 255 -14.31 -9.42 37.07
CA GLN A 255 -14.56 -10.06 38.36
C GLN A 255 -13.81 -11.40 38.46
N ILE A 256 -13.89 -12.26 37.43
CA ILE A 256 -13.19 -13.54 37.40
C ILE A 256 -11.67 -13.34 37.52
N ILE A 257 -11.10 -12.45 36.70
CA ILE A 257 -9.64 -12.19 36.67
C ILE A 257 -9.15 -11.72 38.03
N LYS A 258 -9.90 -10.86 38.69
CA LYS A 258 -9.55 -10.36 40.04
C LYS A 258 -9.43 -11.49 41.05
N GLY A 259 -10.24 -12.56 40.92
CA GLY A 259 -10.18 -13.76 41.78
C GLY A 259 -9.12 -14.77 41.39
N CYS A 260 -8.94 -14.99 40.06
CA CYS A 260 -8.17 -16.13 39.52
C CYS A 260 -6.74 -15.79 39.06
N TYR A 261 -6.39 -14.52 38.82
CA TYR A 261 -5.10 -14.14 38.25
C TYR A 261 -4.31 -13.18 39.16
N LYS A 262 -3.13 -13.62 39.58
CA LYS A 262 -2.20 -12.82 40.41
C LYS A 262 -0.95 -12.49 39.62
N LYS A 263 -0.78 -11.21 39.24
CA LYS A 263 0.47 -10.69 38.67
C LYS A 263 1.49 -10.44 39.77
N LYS A 264 2.72 -10.93 39.59
CA LYS A 264 3.83 -10.72 40.54
C LYS A 264 4.19 -9.24 40.66
N ASN A 265 4.12 -8.47 39.57
CA ASN A 265 4.48 -7.06 39.51
C ASN A 265 3.19 -6.19 39.41
N HIS A 266 2.39 -6.14 40.47
CA HIS A 266 1.29 -5.19 40.58
C HIS A 266 1.84 -3.76 40.66
N GLY A 267 1.59 -2.94 39.64
CA GLY A 267 1.87 -1.50 39.65
C GLY A 267 3.16 -1.03 39.00
N GLN A 268 4.03 -1.88 38.49
CA GLN A 268 5.14 -1.47 37.64
C GLN A 268 4.77 -1.59 36.16
N LEU A 269 4.72 -0.42 35.49
CA LEU A 269 4.56 -0.35 34.04
C LEU A 269 5.71 -1.09 33.37
N SER A 270 5.41 -1.99 32.42
CA SER A 270 6.42 -2.62 31.59
C SER A 270 7.18 -1.57 30.78
N ALA A 271 8.37 -1.90 30.26
CA ALA A 271 9.11 -1.01 29.37
C ALA A 271 8.24 -0.59 28.16
N SER A 272 7.44 -1.51 27.61
CA SER A 272 6.48 -1.25 26.55
C SER A 272 5.41 -0.24 26.96
N ASP A 273 4.83 -0.39 28.15
CA ASP A 273 3.80 0.55 28.64
C ASP A 273 4.35 1.97 28.85
N LYS A 274 5.61 2.08 29.26
CA LYS A 274 6.29 3.40 29.43
C LYS A 274 6.51 4.07 28.08
N ILE A 275 6.93 3.31 27.07
CA ILE A 275 7.11 3.80 25.69
C ILE A 275 5.74 4.17 25.11
N ASP A 276 4.73 3.35 25.32
CA ASP A 276 3.39 3.58 24.82
C ASP A 276 2.76 4.85 25.36
N LYS A 277 2.99 5.21 26.64
CA LYS A 277 2.55 6.50 27.19
C LYS A 277 3.06 7.71 26.42
N ILE A 278 4.24 7.61 25.80
CA ILE A 278 4.85 8.68 25.01
C ILE A 278 4.38 8.58 23.55
N VAL A 279 4.50 7.41 22.95
CA VAL A 279 4.25 7.18 21.51
C VAL A 279 2.76 7.25 21.16
N THR A 280 1.87 6.80 22.05
CA THR A 280 0.43 6.89 21.85
C THR A 280 -0.21 8.15 22.44
N ASN A 281 0.62 9.08 22.93
CA ASN A 281 0.13 10.35 23.45
C ASN A 281 -0.55 11.16 22.34
N ARG A 282 -1.67 11.78 22.66
CA ARG A 282 -2.50 12.55 21.73
C ARG A 282 -1.75 13.67 20.99
N TRP A 283 -0.79 14.32 21.65
CA TRP A 283 -0.04 15.47 21.12
C TRP A 283 1.35 15.09 20.64
N LEU A 284 2.02 14.15 21.33
CA LEU A 284 3.39 13.73 21.01
C LEU A 284 3.42 12.61 19.96
N GLY A 285 2.39 11.79 19.85
CA GLY A 285 2.37 10.64 18.95
C GLY A 285 2.53 11.03 17.47
N LEU A 286 1.87 12.10 17.02
CA LEU A 286 1.99 12.59 15.64
C LEU A 286 3.38 13.17 15.30
N PRO A 287 3.97 14.07 16.12
CA PRO A 287 5.36 14.52 15.89
C PRO A 287 6.38 13.41 15.91
N ILE A 288 6.30 12.48 16.88
CA ILE A 288 7.22 11.32 16.94
C ILE A 288 7.10 10.48 15.68
N PHE A 289 5.87 10.23 15.24
CA PHE A 289 5.60 9.52 14.01
C PHE A 289 6.22 10.23 12.80
N ALA A 290 6.03 11.54 12.67
CA ALA A 290 6.64 12.33 11.58
C ALA A 290 8.16 12.19 11.55
N VAL A 291 8.82 12.26 12.71
CA VAL A 291 10.28 12.09 12.82
C VAL A 291 10.71 10.68 12.44
N VAL A 292 10.03 9.64 12.94
CA VAL A 292 10.37 8.24 12.61
C VAL A 292 10.22 7.98 11.11
N MET A 293 9.15 8.48 10.51
CA MET A 293 8.93 8.30 9.07
C MET A 293 9.90 9.13 8.23
N PHE A 294 10.21 10.35 8.65
CA PHE A 294 11.26 11.14 8.01
C PHE A 294 12.59 10.37 7.98
N LEU A 295 13.01 9.78 9.10
CA LEU A 295 14.23 8.97 9.16
C LEU A 295 14.15 7.75 8.23
N VAL A 296 13.01 7.04 8.18
CA VAL A 296 12.82 5.91 7.28
C VAL A 296 12.95 6.33 5.82
N TYR A 297 12.28 7.41 5.44
CA TYR A 297 12.35 7.91 4.07
C TYR A 297 13.71 8.51 3.74
N TRP A 298 14.33 9.21 4.65
CA TRP A 298 15.68 9.75 4.45
C TRP A 298 16.69 8.62 4.19
N VAL A 299 16.66 7.54 4.96
CA VAL A 299 17.53 6.38 4.74
C VAL A 299 17.21 5.68 3.43
N ALA A 300 15.91 5.50 3.10
CA ALA A 300 15.48 4.75 1.93
C ALA A 300 15.58 5.54 0.62
N MET A 301 15.44 6.87 0.66
CA MET A 301 15.38 7.71 -0.53
C MET A 301 16.66 8.53 -0.77
N VAL A 302 17.40 8.88 0.28
CA VAL A 302 18.58 9.75 0.19
C VAL A 302 19.84 9.04 0.66
N GLY A 303 19.83 8.46 1.85
CA GLY A 303 21.08 8.02 2.50
C GLY A 303 21.67 6.75 1.90
N VAL A 304 20.85 5.75 1.57
CA VAL A 304 21.30 4.44 1.07
C VAL A 304 20.60 4.09 -0.24
N GLY A 305 19.32 4.45 -0.35
CA GLY A 305 18.50 4.06 -1.49
C GLY A 305 18.90 4.76 -2.78
N ALA A 306 19.12 6.09 -2.78
CA ALA A 306 19.53 6.83 -3.96
C ALA A 306 20.89 6.34 -4.50
N PRO A 307 21.99 6.35 -3.74
CA PRO A 307 23.28 5.88 -4.27
C PRO A 307 23.25 4.44 -4.79
N ALA A 308 22.41 3.58 -4.20
CA ALA A 308 22.26 2.22 -4.69
C ALA A 308 21.41 2.11 -5.96
N THR A 309 20.48 3.06 -6.16
CA THR A 309 19.66 3.16 -7.36
C THR A 309 20.46 3.77 -8.50
N ASP A 310 21.21 4.83 -8.25
CA ASP A 310 22.11 5.47 -9.21
C ASP A 310 23.13 4.44 -9.72
N TRP A 311 23.78 3.70 -8.81
CA TRP A 311 24.64 2.58 -9.21
C TRP A 311 23.91 1.53 -10.07
N ALA A 312 22.64 1.24 -9.79
CA ALA A 312 21.90 0.25 -10.56
C ALA A 312 21.47 0.80 -11.93
N ASN A 313 21.07 2.08 -12.01
CA ASN A 313 20.65 2.71 -13.27
C ASN A 313 21.85 2.99 -14.17
N ASP A 314 22.85 3.73 -13.66
CA ASP A 314 23.95 4.21 -14.47
C ASP A 314 25.03 3.14 -14.65
N GLY A 315 25.23 2.32 -13.60
CA GLY A 315 26.21 1.23 -13.64
C GLY A 315 25.68 -0.05 -14.27
N LEU A 316 24.69 -0.69 -13.64
CA LEU A 316 24.25 -2.02 -14.05
C LEU A 316 23.39 -2.00 -15.32
N PHE A 317 22.48 -1.04 -15.44
CA PHE A 317 21.55 -0.87 -16.56
C PHE A 317 21.88 0.32 -17.47
N GLY A 318 22.93 1.09 -17.18
CA GLY A 318 23.52 2.12 -18.01
C GLY A 318 24.86 1.66 -18.60
N ASP A 319 25.82 2.56 -18.66
CA ASP A 319 27.09 2.38 -19.35
C ASP A 319 28.06 1.45 -18.61
N GLY A 320 28.03 1.46 -17.30
CA GLY A 320 28.90 0.63 -16.47
C GLY A 320 29.36 1.31 -15.17
N TRP A 321 30.30 0.65 -14.48
CA TRP A 321 30.85 1.19 -13.23
C TRP A 321 32.28 0.76 -12.98
N HIS A 322 33.02 1.54 -12.21
CA HIS A 322 34.34 1.17 -11.74
C HIS A 322 34.25 0.20 -10.56
N LEU A 323 34.87 -0.97 -10.69
CA LEU A 323 34.81 -2.02 -9.67
C LEU A 323 35.48 -1.53 -8.38
N PHE A 324 34.72 -1.57 -7.28
CA PHE A 324 35.13 -1.04 -5.97
C PHE A 324 35.51 0.45 -5.96
N GLY A 325 35.04 1.23 -6.95
CA GLY A 325 35.38 2.65 -7.08
C GLY A 325 36.82 2.93 -7.51
N ILE A 326 37.53 1.92 -8.05
CA ILE A 326 38.92 2.09 -8.49
C ILE A 326 38.91 2.80 -9.85
N GLY A 327 39.39 4.03 -9.89
CA GLY A 327 39.43 4.89 -11.08
C GLY A 327 38.29 5.91 -11.15
N THR A 328 37.23 5.78 -10.33
CA THR A 328 36.06 6.67 -10.39
C THR A 328 36.46 8.15 -10.22
N ALA A 329 37.29 8.48 -9.21
CA ALA A 329 37.66 9.87 -8.94
C ALA A 329 38.48 10.48 -10.09
N GLU A 330 39.37 9.69 -10.70
CA GLU A 330 40.20 10.14 -11.83
C GLU A 330 39.35 10.33 -13.10
N TYR A 331 38.44 9.37 -13.36
CA TYR A 331 37.48 9.48 -14.47
C TYR A 331 36.55 10.69 -14.29
N THR A 332 35.94 10.86 -13.10
CA THR A 332 35.03 11.98 -12.84
C THR A 332 35.72 13.31 -13.05
N GLU A 333 36.95 13.47 -12.57
CA GLU A 333 37.74 14.74 -12.79
C GLU A 333 37.97 15.02 -14.26
N VAL A 334 38.28 14.00 -15.08
CA VAL A 334 38.52 14.17 -16.51
C VAL A 334 37.22 14.41 -17.27
N ALA A 335 36.14 13.68 -16.93
CA ALA A 335 34.82 13.85 -17.52
C ALA A 335 34.21 15.22 -17.21
N ASP A 336 34.30 15.69 -15.95
CA ASP A 336 33.84 17.02 -15.56
C ASP A 336 34.61 18.13 -16.30
N ASN A 337 35.92 17.98 -16.45
CA ASN A 337 36.74 18.95 -17.23
C ASN A 337 36.40 18.93 -18.72
N TYR A 338 36.11 17.75 -19.30
CA TYR A 338 35.68 17.63 -20.69
C TYR A 338 34.33 18.30 -20.91
N THR A 339 33.36 18.02 -20.06
CA THR A 339 32.01 18.62 -20.10
C THR A 339 32.12 20.14 -19.95
N ALA A 340 32.86 20.62 -18.95
CA ALA A 340 33.08 22.04 -18.76
C ALA A 340 33.78 22.71 -19.96
N ALA A 341 34.67 21.99 -20.64
CA ALA A 341 35.33 22.49 -21.86
C ALA A 341 34.33 22.58 -23.03
N MET A 342 33.49 21.56 -23.23
CA MET A 342 32.49 21.56 -24.30
C MET A 342 31.43 22.65 -24.07
N ASP A 343 30.96 22.80 -22.81
CA ASP A 343 30.05 23.88 -22.42
C ASP A 343 30.69 25.27 -22.63
N ALA A 344 31.92 25.44 -22.23
CA ALA A 344 32.61 26.70 -22.40
C ALA A 344 32.81 27.04 -23.92
N VAL A 345 33.07 26.06 -24.74
CA VAL A 345 33.17 26.27 -26.21
C VAL A 345 31.82 26.65 -26.78
N SER A 346 30.73 26.02 -26.37
CA SER A 346 29.40 26.27 -26.92
C SER A 346 28.92 27.73 -26.74
N GLY A 347 29.49 28.45 -25.75
CA GLY A 347 29.20 29.87 -25.53
C GLY A 347 29.69 30.81 -26.62
N TYR A 348 30.68 30.43 -27.40
CA TYR A 348 31.32 31.30 -28.39
C TYR A 348 31.54 30.66 -29.76
N TYR A 349 31.43 29.33 -29.86
CA TYR A 349 31.64 28.58 -31.08
C TYR A 349 30.68 27.41 -31.15
N GLU A 350 29.98 27.29 -32.29
CA GLU A 350 29.08 26.17 -32.56
C GLU A 350 29.89 24.97 -33.04
N LEU A 351 30.08 23.97 -32.17
CA LEU A 351 30.90 22.80 -32.43
C LEU A 351 29.98 21.59 -32.62
N ASP A 352 30.08 20.95 -33.79
CA ASP A 352 29.39 19.70 -34.12
C ASP A 352 30.42 18.59 -34.32
N THR A 353 30.69 17.81 -33.29
CA THR A 353 31.64 16.70 -33.31
C THR A 353 31.08 15.44 -34.01
N GLU A 354 29.77 15.33 -34.22
CA GLU A 354 29.11 14.19 -34.85
C GLU A 354 28.96 14.34 -36.36
N ALA A 355 29.35 15.48 -36.93
CA ALA A 355 29.26 15.71 -38.35
C ALA A 355 30.09 14.70 -39.17
N GLU A 356 29.52 14.09 -40.22
CA GLU A 356 30.20 13.10 -41.09
C GLU A 356 31.59 13.52 -41.62
N ASN A 357 31.93 14.83 -41.60
CA ASN A 357 33.18 15.40 -42.09
C ASN A 357 33.86 16.27 -40.99
N PHE A 358 33.70 15.94 -39.72
CA PHE A 358 34.35 16.66 -38.64
C PHE A 358 35.88 16.60 -38.80
N ASP A 359 36.52 17.77 -38.83
CA ASP A 359 37.98 17.92 -38.90
C ASP A 359 38.47 18.67 -37.67
N ALA A 360 39.05 17.92 -36.73
CA ALA A 360 39.51 18.40 -35.44
C ALA A 360 40.55 19.55 -35.57
N ASP A 361 41.46 19.44 -36.52
CA ASP A 361 42.51 20.47 -36.73
C ASP A 361 41.91 21.79 -37.27
N ALA A 362 40.91 21.67 -38.16
CA ALA A 362 40.19 22.83 -38.69
C ALA A 362 39.33 23.50 -37.62
N ALA A 363 38.56 22.72 -36.84
CA ALA A 363 37.74 23.20 -35.73
C ALA A 363 38.58 23.91 -34.68
N LEU A 364 39.73 23.35 -34.30
CA LEU A 364 40.66 23.97 -33.35
C LEU A 364 41.25 25.29 -33.89
N ALA A 365 41.58 25.36 -35.18
CA ALA A 365 42.09 26.60 -35.82
C ALA A 365 41.01 27.70 -35.85
N ASP A 366 39.77 27.34 -36.13
CA ASP A 366 38.64 28.26 -36.15
C ASP A 366 38.30 28.76 -34.74
N MET A 367 38.25 27.86 -33.70
CA MET A 367 38.06 28.23 -32.31
C MET A 367 39.14 29.19 -31.80
N LYS A 368 40.41 28.97 -32.13
CA LYS A 368 41.52 29.90 -31.81
C LYS A 368 41.39 31.23 -32.49
N ALA A 369 40.65 31.32 -33.59
CA ALA A 369 40.45 32.57 -34.33
C ALA A 369 39.23 33.37 -33.86
N VAL A 370 38.39 32.80 -32.95
CA VAL A 370 37.23 33.48 -32.42
C VAL A 370 37.66 34.77 -31.69
N GLN A 371 37.01 35.86 -32.03
CA GLN A 371 37.15 37.14 -31.31
C GLN A 371 35.79 37.43 -30.64
N PRO A 372 35.76 37.50 -29.31
CA PRO A 372 34.51 37.68 -28.61
C PRO A 372 33.92 39.08 -28.82
N ASP A 373 32.62 39.15 -28.98
CA ASP A 373 31.88 40.42 -28.97
C ASP A 373 31.59 40.89 -27.53
N ALA A 374 31.67 39.98 -26.54
CA ALA A 374 31.47 40.25 -25.12
C ALA A 374 32.39 39.34 -24.26
N ASP A 375 32.74 39.80 -23.06
CA ASP A 375 33.62 39.06 -22.14
C ASP A 375 32.90 37.85 -21.47
N SER A 376 31.56 37.76 -21.59
CA SER A 376 30.77 36.62 -21.16
C SER A 376 29.63 36.29 -22.13
N ALA A 377 29.30 35.01 -22.25
CA ALA A 377 28.17 34.49 -22.97
C ALA A 377 27.27 33.68 -22.02
N THR A 378 25.99 33.58 -22.33
CA THR A 378 25.06 32.73 -21.58
C THR A 378 24.70 31.55 -22.47
N ILE A 379 24.77 30.35 -21.89
CA ILE A 379 24.36 29.09 -22.52
C ILE A 379 23.22 28.47 -21.72
N GLU A 380 22.42 27.66 -22.34
CA GLU A 380 21.40 26.83 -21.68
C GLU A 380 21.91 25.39 -21.60
N VAL A 381 22.07 24.88 -20.40
CA VAL A 381 22.47 23.49 -20.15
C VAL A 381 21.23 22.73 -19.64
N GLU A 382 20.86 21.64 -20.29
CA GLU A 382 19.69 20.82 -19.95
C GLU A 382 20.05 19.74 -18.90
N ASP A 383 19.26 19.67 -17.86
CA ASP A 383 19.32 18.59 -16.87
C ASP A 383 18.53 17.37 -17.41
N GLU A 384 19.19 16.29 -17.68
CA GLU A 384 18.61 15.08 -18.29
C GLU A 384 17.48 14.44 -17.46
N GLU A 385 17.49 14.57 -16.11
CA GLU A 385 16.47 13.97 -15.26
C GLU A 385 15.17 14.79 -15.21
N THR A 386 15.31 16.11 -15.24
CA THR A 386 14.17 17.03 -15.02
C THR A 386 13.78 17.79 -16.27
N LEU A 387 14.58 17.75 -17.33
CA LEU A 387 14.52 18.59 -18.53
C LEU A 387 14.62 20.10 -18.20
N ALA A 388 15.26 20.43 -17.08
CA ALA A 388 15.47 21.80 -16.66
C ALA A 388 16.57 22.44 -17.51
N GLN A 389 16.25 23.56 -18.12
CA GLN A 389 17.24 24.39 -18.78
C GLN A 389 17.81 25.37 -17.77
N ASN A 390 19.08 25.18 -17.42
CA ASN A 390 19.80 26.03 -16.51
C ASN A 390 20.61 27.04 -17.32
N GLU A 391 20.38 28.35 -17.09
CA GLU A 391 21.21 29.37 -17.67
C GLU A 391 22.58 29.40 -16.99
N MET A 392 23.64 29.09 -17.72
CA MET A 392 25.01 29.15 -17.24
C MET A 392 25.81 30.24 -17.99
N THR A 393 26.66 30.92 -17.26
CA THR A 393 27.52 31.97 -17.81
C THR A 393 28.89 31.42 -18.13
N VAL A 394 29.36 31.62 -19.36
CA VAL A 394 30.68 31.28 -19.82
C VAL A 394 31.48 32.57 -19.93
N TYR A 395 32.66 32.58 -19.36
CA TYR A 395 33.59 33.70 -19.53
C TYR A 395 34.65 33.38 -20.56
N TYR A 396 35.05 34.41 -21.36
CA TYR A 396 36.02 34.21 -22.44
C TYR A 396 37.44 33.98 -21.92
N ASP A 397 37.97 34.87 -21.10
CA ASP A 397 39.40 34.88 -20.72
C ASP A 397 39.62 34.74 -19.19
N ALA A 398 38.74 35.25 -18.36
CA ALA A 398 38.86 35.19 -16.91
C ALA A 398 37.49 35.14 -16.20
N ILE A 399 37.33 34.25 -15.23
CA ILE A 399 36.16 34.17 -14.35
C ILE A 399 36.34 35.19 -13.22
N PRO A 400 35.43 36.16 -13.03
CA PRO A 400 35.51 37.13 -11.91
C PRO A 400 35.45 36.43 -10.55
N GLU A 401 36.16 36.98 -9.54
CA GLU A 401 36.17 36.45 -8.17
C GLU A 401 34.77 36.47 -7.49
N ASP A 402 33.86 37.30 -7.98
CA ASP A 402 32.49 37.47 -7.48
C ASP A 402 31.45 36.76 -8.36
N ALA A 403 31.88 35.94 -9.32
CA ALA A 403 30.97 35.12 -10.11
C ALA A 403 30.27 34.06 -9.24
N ASP A 404 29.01 33.83 -9.52
CA ASP A 404 28.24 32.80 -8.82
C ASP A 404 28.64 31.41 -9.36
N GLU A 405 29.23 30.59 -8.49
CA GLU A 405 29.73 29.26 -8.85
C GLU A 405 28.60 28.33 -9.36
N GLU A 406 27.33 28.50 -8.88
CA GLU A 406 26.20 27.64 -9.26
C GLU A 406 25.67 27.96 -10.66
N SER A 407 25.94 29.16 -11.19
CA SER A 407 25.49 29.62 -12.49
C SER A 407 26.64 29.98 -13.47
N THR A 408 27.83 29.49 -13.20
CA THR A 408 29.01 29.75 -14.00
C THR A 408 29.66 28.43 -14.42
N VAL A 409 30.00 28.28 -15.71
CA VAL A 409 30.81 27.17 -16.18
C VAL A 409 32.21 27.28 -15.60
N GLY A 410 32.70 26.23 -14.99
CA GLY A 410 33.93 26.17 -14.20
C GLY A 410 35.21 26.39 -15.03
N MET A 411 35.11 26.63 -16.35
CA MET A 411 36.22 26.80 -17.29
C MET A 411 35.98 28.01 -18.19
N THR A 412 37.05 28.74 -18.51
CA THR A 412 36.96 29.83 -19.52
C THR A 412 37.01 29.27 -20.93
N TYR A 413 36.54 30.04 -21.91
CA TYR A 413 36.65 29.63 -23.33
C TYR A 413 38.10 29.38 -23.75
N VAL A 414 39.03 30.23 -23.35
CA VAL A 414 40.45 30.09 -23.70
C VAL A 414 41.07 28.86 -23.08
N ASP A 415 40.72 28.55 -21.83
CA ASP A 415 41.20 27.35 -21.16
C ASP A 415 40.57 26.09 -21.78
N ALA A 416 39.30 26.15 -22.17
CA ALA A 416 38.59 25.07 -22.84
C ALA A 416 39.21 24.71 -24.20
N VAL A 417 39.51 25.71 -25.02
CA VAL A 417 40.21 25.49 -26.30
C VAL A 417 41.62 24.89 -26.09
N SER A 418 42.31 25.30 -25.02
CA SER A 418 43.62 24.74 -24.67
C SER A 418 43.50 23.30 -24.17
N TYR A 419 42.47 23.01 -23.41
CA TYR A 419 42.16 21.68 -22.92
C TYR A 419 41.84 20.70 -24.08
N LEU A 420 41.00 21.13 -25.04
CA LEU A 420 40.67 20.32 -26.22
C LEU A 420 41.85 20.14 -27.17
N GLU A 421 42.78 21.10 -27.25
CA GLU A 421 44.03 20.95 -27.98
C GLU A 421 44.92 19.85 -27.39
N GLU A 422 44.97 19.72 -26.06
CA GLU A 422 45.80 18.76 -25.36
C GLU A 422 45.14 17.35 -25.27
N ASN A 423 43.84 17.28 -25.10
CA ASN A 423 43.12 16.02 -24.80
C ASN A 423 42.28 15.49 -25.97
N GLY A 424 42.03 16.32 -27.01
CA GLY A 424 41.17 15.93 -28.13
C GLY A 424 39.69 16.25 -27.91
N PHE A 425 38.86 15.86 -28.89
CA PHE A 425 37.40 16.09 -28.90
C PHE A 425 36.60 14.84 -28.56
N ASP A 426 37.28 13.71 -28.38
CA ASP A 426 36.61 12.46 -28.03
C ASP A 426 36.23 12.47 -26.54
N GLU A 427 35.02 12.00 -26.23
CA GLU A 427 34.59 11.83 -24.85
C GLU A 427 35.52 10.84 -24.14
N PRO A 428 35.93 11.12 -22.89
CA PRO A 428 36.81 10.23 -22.13
C PRO A 428 36.18 8.84 -21.94
N ASP A 429 36.87 7.77 -22.37
CA ASP A 429 36.42 6.40 -22.18
C ASP A 429 36.63 5.98 -20.70
N PRO A 430 35.56 5.68 -19.92
CA PRO A 430 35.71 5.24 -18.53
C PRO A 430 36.56 3.97 -18.37
N ALA A 431 36.73 3.17 -19.44
CA ALA A 431 37.54 1.95 -19.41
C ALA A 431 39.06 2.22 -19.29
N ASP A 432 39.51 3.45 -19.64
CA ASP A 432 40.90 3.85 -19.52
C ASP A 432 41.31 4.19 -18.08
N TYR A 433 40.36 4.39 -17.20
CA TYR A 433 40.54 4.84 -15.83
C TYR A 433 40.22 3.76 -14.79
N GLY A 434 41.14 2.84 -14.55
CA GLY A 434 40.96 1.82 -13.50
C GLY A 434 40.32 0.51 -13.94
N VAL A 435 39.45 -0.06 -13.14
CA VAL A 435 38.81 -1.35 -13.43
C VAL A 435 37.36 -1.14 -13.79
N TRP A 436 37.11 -0.97 -15.08
CA TRP A 436 35.75 -0.75 -15.59
C TRP A 436 34.98 -2.04 -15.82
N VAL A 437 33.72 -2.05 -15.44
CA VAL A 437 32.75 -3.12 -15.69
C VAL A 437 31.63 -2.55 -16.52
N PRO A 438 31.52 -2.88 -17.81
CA PRO A 438 30.46 -2.37 -18.68
C PRO A 438 29.10 -2.84 -18.23
N GLY A 439 28.09 -1.99 -18.38
CA GLY A 439 26.71 -2.28 -18.06
C GLY A 439 26.10 -3.39 -18.93
N ILE A 440 24.93 -3.88 -18.50
CA ILE A 440 24.19 -4.93 -19.23
C ILE A 440 23.82 -4.46 -20.66
N PRO A 441 23.34 -3.21 -20.89
CA PRO A 441 23.05 -2.72 -22.23
C PRO A 441 24.27 -2.76 -23.14
N VAL A 442 25.42 -2.27 -22.68
CA VAL A 442 26.69 -2.24 -23.43
C VAL A 442 27.15 -3.66 -23.78
N LEU A 443 27.10 -4.59 -22.81
CA LEU A 443 27.48 -6.00 -23.06
C LEU A 443 26.57 -6.67 -24.10
N ILE A 444 25.26 -6.39 -24.04
CA ILE A 444 24.31 -6.92 -25.00
C ILE A 444 24.48 -6.25 -26.36
N GLY A 445 24.68 -4.90 -26.42
CA GLY A 445 24.93 -4.14 -27.63
C GLY A 445 26.14 -4.66 -28.39
N ASN A 446 27.29 -4.78 -27.73
CA ASN A 446 28.52 -5.34 -28.29
C ASN A 446 28.31 -6.77 -28.80
N GLY A 447 27.50 -7.56 -28.10
CA GLY A 447 27.17 -8.93 -28.55
C GLY A 447 26.27 -8.96 -29.79
N LEU A 448 25.33 -8.04 -29.93
CA LEU A 448 24.43 -7.91 -31.06
C LEU A 448 25.18 -7.39 -32.29
N GLU A 449 26.06 -6.42 -32.11
CA GLU A 449 26.93 -5.87 -33.16
C GLU A 449 27.89 -6.93 -33.70
N ALA A 450 28.56 -7.67 -32.81
CA ALA A 450 29.42 -8.80 -33.19
C ALA A 450 28.66 -9.92 -33.92
N ALA A 451 27.38 -10.10 -33.66
CA ALA A 451 26.52 -11.07 -34.35
C ALA A 451 25.99 -10.54 -35.69
N GLY A 452 26.18 -9.24 -36.02
CA GLY A 452 25.67 -8.62 -37.25
C GLY A 452 24.14 -8.59 -37.29
N THR A 453 23.49 -8.29 -36.19
CA THR A 453 22.02 -8.26 -36.08
C THR A 453 21.46 -7.07 -36.85
N ALA A 454 20.20 -7.17 -37.30
CA ALA A 454 19.53 -6.10 -38.00
C ALA A 454 19.14 -5.00 -36.97
N ASP A 455 19.22 -3.72 -37.39
CA ASP A 455 19.00 -2.54 -36.53
C ASP A 455 17.66 -2.60 -35.75
N TRP A 456 16.56 -3.01 -36.40
CA TRP A 456 15.28 -3.14 -35.74
C TRP A 456 15.27 -4.17 -34.57
N LEU A 457 16.12 -5.22 -34.68
CA LEU A 457 16.22 -6.25 -33.65
C LEU A 457 17.13 -5.78 -32.52
N SER A 458 18.18 -5.04 -32.82
CA SER A 458 19.04 -4.40 -31.83
C SER A 458 18.25 -3.37 -31.03
N GLY A 459 17.48 -2.47 -31.68
CA GLY A 459 16.60 -1.53 -31.01
C GLY A 459 15.51 -2.19 -30.16
N LEU A 460 14.87 -3.27 -30.65
CA LEU A 460 13.92 -4.02 -29.84
C LEU A 460 14.55 -4.59 -28.56
N ILE A 461 15.77 -5.11 -28.67
CA ILE A 461 16.43 -5.75 -27.53
C ILE A 461 16.97 -4.68 -26.58
N LEU A 462 17.66 -3.67 -27.06
CA LEU A 462 18.27 -2.63 -26.22
C LEU A 462 17.21 -1.66 -25.69
N ASP A 463 16.48 -0.97 -26.54
CA ASP A 463 15.56 0.10 -26.14
C ASP A 463 14.21 -0.44 -25.66
N GLY A 464 13.71 -1.52 -26.30
CA GLY A 464 12.43 -2.13 -25.93
C GLY A 464 12.50 -3.04 -24.70
N ILE A 465 13.53 -3.89 -24.59
CA ILE A 465 13.60 -4.91 -23.54
C ILE A 465 14.56 -4.47 -22.43
N VAL A 466 15.81 -4.17 -22.77
CA VAL A 466 16.85 -3.92 -21.76
C VAL A 466 16.60 -2.60 -21.05
N ALA A 467 16.42 -1.51 -21.78
CA ALA A 467 16.11 -0.20 -21.20
C ALA A 467 14.78 -0.23 -20.42
N GLY A 468 13.72 -0.81 -21.00
CA GLY A 468 12.41 -0.89 -20.34
C GLY A 468 12.39 -1.73 -19.07
N VAL A 469 13.16 -2.83 -19.01
CA VAL A 469 13.32 -3.64 -17.80
C VAL A 469 14.30 -3.00 -16.83
N GLY A 470 15.37 -2.40 -17.35
CA GLY A 470 16.40 -1.70 -16.59
C GLY A 470 15.82 -0.56 -15.76
N ALA A 471 15.04 0.31 -16.37
CA ALA A 471 14.35 1.42 -15.71
C ALA A 471 13.51 0.98 -14.50
N VAL A 472 12.99 -0.24 -14.49
CA VAL A 472 12.22 -0.78 -13.35
C VAL A 472 13.10 -1.50 -12.35
N LEU A 473 14.09 -2.26 -12.81
CA LEU A 473 15.00 -2.99 -11.93
C LEU A 473 16.00 -2.06 -11.24
N GLY A 474 16.33 -0.93 -11.86
CA GLY A 474 17.13 0.13 -11.25
C GLY A 474 16.57 0.63 -9.90
N PHE A 475 15.24 0.69 -9.75
CA PHE A 475 14.61 1.07 -8.49
C PHE A 475 14.54 -0.05 -7.43
N VAL A 476 14.95 -1.28 -7.76
CA VAL A 476 14.87 -2.40 -6.80
C VAL A 476 15.72 -2.17 -5.54
N PRO A 477 16.95 -1.65 -5.60
CA PRO A 477 17.75 -1.39 -4.42
C PRO A 477 17.05 -0.47 -3.42
N GLN A 478 16.52 0.67 -3.87
CA GLN A 478 15.78 1.63 -3.05
C GLN A 478 14.54 1.00 -2.42
N MET A 479 13.81 0.20 -3.21
CA MET A 479 12.63 -0.53 -2.74
C MET A 479 12.97 -1.57 -1.67
N LEU A 480 14.10 -2.27 -1.79
CA LEU A 480 14.55 -3.24 -0.80
C LEU A 480 14.90 -2.56 0.52
N VAL A 481 15.58 -1.42 0.48
CA VAL A 481 15.88 -0.63 1.69
C VAL A 481 14.58 -0.16 2.36
N LEU A 482 13.63 0.35 1.60
CA LEU A 482 12.32 0.74 2.12
C LEU A 482 11.58 -0.45 2.75
N PHE A 483 11.55 -1.61 2.08
CA PHE A 483 10.93 -2.82 2.64
C PHE A 483 11.62 -3.32 3.89
N LEU A 484 12.95 -3.20 3.97
CA LEU A 484 13.72 -3.54 5.16
C LEU A 484 13.30 -2.70 6.36
N MET A 485 13.24 -1.38 6.19
CA MET A 485 12.86 -0.44 7.23
C MET A 485 11.41 -0.64 7.67
N LEU A 486 10.50 -0.81 6.72
CA LEU A 486 9.08 -1.06 7.02
C LEU A 486 8.87 -2.42 7.71
N ALA A 487 9.57 -3.47 7.28
CA ALA A 487 9.52 -4.78 7.93
C ALA A 487 10.03 -4.72 9.37
N PHE A 488 11.06 -3.91 9.63
CA PHE A 488 11.56 -3.64 10.97
C PHE A 488 10.51 -2.95 11.84
N LEU A 489 9.89 -1.85 11.36
CA LEU A 489 8.86 -1.12 12.10
C LEU A 489 7.60 -1.97 12.37
N GLU A 490 7.22 -2.81 11.41
CA GLU A 490 6.12 -3.75 11.57
C GLU A 490 6.44 -4.82 12.62
N ALA A 491 7.60 -5.44 12.49
CA ALA A 491 8.02 -6.53 13.37
C ALA A 491 8.29 -6.06 14.81
N CYS A 492 8.77 -4.84 15.04
CA CYS A 492 8.93 -4.31 16.41
C CYS A 492 7.61 -3.89 17.06
N GLY A 493 6.49 -3.83 16.30
CA GLY A 493 5.16 -3.47 16.80
C GLY A 493 4.84 -1.97 16.80
N TYR A 494 5.69 -1.12 16.18
CA TYR A 494 5.48 0.33 16.11
C TYR A 494 4.28 0.71 15.24
N MET A 495 4.08 0.01 14.11
CA MET A 495 2.98 0.30 13.17
C MET A 495 1.58 0.17 13.80
N ALA A 496 1.42 -0.75 14.76
CA ALA A 496 0.17 -0.89 15.50
C ALA A 496 -0.20 0.36 16.31
N ARG A 497 0.81 1.02 16.92
CA ARG A 497 0.62 2.23 17.73
C ARG A 497 0.18 3.42 16.89
N ILE A 498 0.79 3.56 15.72
CA ILE A 498 0.43 4.64 14.79
C ILE A 498 -0.99 4.47 14.29
N ALA A 499 -1.36 3.26 13.89
CA ALA A 499 -2.73 2.96 13.48
C ALA A 499 -3.73 3.32 14.60
N PHE A 500 -3.39 3.06 15.85
CA PHE A 500 -4.21 3.43 17.02
C PHE A 500 -4.36 4.95 17.18
N VAL A 501 -3.26 5.70 17.08
CA VAL A 501 -3.29 7.19 17.22
C VAL A 501 -4.14 7.83 16.13
N LEU A 502 -4.04 7.33 14.90
CA LEU A 502 -4.69 7.90 13.74
C LEU A 502 -6.12 7.42 13.52
N ASP A 503 -6.51 6.30 14.14
CA ASP A 503 -7.87 5.74 14.02
C ASP A 503 -8.94 6.79 14.34
N ARG A 504 -8.77 7.55 15.40
CA ARG A 504 -9.71 8.59 15.81
C ARG A 504 -9.90 9.70 14.77
N ILE A 505 -8.85 9.99 13.98
CA ILE A 505 -8.90 11.02 12.93
C ILE A 505 -9.58 10.44 11.69
N LEU A 506 -9.14 9.27 11.24
CA LEU A 506 -9.61 8.66 10.00
C LEU A 506 -11.05 8.18 10.06
N ARG A 507 -11.52 7.72 11.22
CA ARG A 507 -12.93 7.35 11.42
C ARG A 507 -13.90 8.48 11.12
N LYS A 508 -13.52 9.73 11.39
CA LYS A 508 -14.34 10.89 11.04
C LYS A 508 -14.56 11.01 9.54
N PHE A 509 -13.61 10.52 8.75
CA PHE A 509 -13.68 10.51 7.30
C PHE A 509 -14.19 9.18 6.72
N GLY A 510 -14.59 8.22 7.57
CA GLY A 510 -15.15 6.93 7.13
C GLY A 510 -14.10 5.88 6.79
N LEU A 511 -12.84 6.10 7.13
CA LEU A 511 -11.74 5.18 6.97
C LEU A 511 -11.31 4.61 8.32
N SER A 512 -10.85 3.36 8.36
CA SER A 512 -10.29 2.79 9.59
C SER A 512 -8.88 3.34 9.84
N GLY A 513 -8.42 3.36 11.08
CA GLY A 513 -7.05 3.77 11.43
C GLY A 513 -5.99 2.93 10.72
N LYS A 514 -6.29 1.66 10.44
CA LYS A 514 -5.41 0.76 9.68
C LYS A 514 -5.21 1.24 8.24
N SER A 515 -6.14 2.01 7.66
CA SER A 515 -6.04 2.54 6.29
C SER A 515 -4.89 3.56 6.12
N PHE A 516 -4.45 4.19 7.21
CA PHE A 516 -3.35 5.15 7.15
C PHE A 516 -2.01 4.50 6.79
N ILE A 517 -1.76 3.29 7.25
CA ILE A 517 -0.52 2.56 6.98
C ILE A 517 -0.29 2.37 5.45
N PRO A 518 -1.25 1.83 4.69
CA PRO A 518 -1.18 1.78 3.24
C PRO A 518 -0.95 3.14 2.56
N MET A 519 -1.65 4.18 3.02
CA MET A 519 -1.54 5.52 2.44
C MET A 519 -0.16 6.12 2.66
N LEU A 520 0.38 5.96 3.86
CA LEU A 520 1.72 6.45 4.18
C LEU A 520 2.78 5.71 3.36
N ILE A 521 2.75 4.39 3.34
CA ILE A 521 3.68 3.59 2.52
C ILE A 521 3.57 3.97 1.05
N GLY A 522 2.36 4.34 0.61
CA GLY A 522 2.06 4.82 -0.74
C GLY A 522 2.79 6.10 -1.13
N THR A 523 3.22 6.95 -0.17
CA THR A 523 4.05 8.14 -0.48
C THR A 523 5.44 7.77 -1.00
N GLY A 524 6.00 6.65 -0.55
CA GLY A 524 7.23 6.11 -1.13
C GLY A 524 6.95 5.38 -2.45
N CYS A 525 6.07 4.38 -2.41
CA CYS A 525 5.66 3.62 -3.61
C CYS A 525 4.25 3.07 -3.46
N GLY A 526 3.43 3.20 -4.52
CA GLY A 526 2.05 2.72 -4.54
C GLY A 526 1.91 1.21 -4.40
N ILE A 527 2.89 0.43 -4.88
CA ILE A 527 2.84 -1.05 -4.85
C ILE A 527 2.81 -1.59 -3.42
N PRO A 528 3.83 -1.30 -2.56
CA PRO A 528 3.81 -1.74 -1.17
C PRO A 528 2.68 -1.08 -0.39
N GLY A 529 2.29 0.17 -0.73
CA GLY A 529 1.13 0.83 -0.15
C GLY A 529 -0.14 0.01 -0.33
N VAL A 530 -0.45 -0.42 -1.55
CA VAL A 530 -1.61 -1.28 -1.84
C VAL A 530 -1.47 -2.64 -1.15
N MET A 531 -0.28 -3.26 -1.17
CA MET A 531 -0.05 -4.56 -0.51
C MET A 531 -0.23 -4.50 1.01
N ALA A 532 0.08 -3.38 1.66
CA ALA A 532 -0.10 -3.18 3.09
C ALA A 532 -1.59 -3.19 3.51
N SER A 533 -2.52 -3.01 2.56
CA SER A 533 -3.96 -3.10 2.82
C SER A 533 -4.42 -4.47 3.35
N ARG A 534 -3.59 -5.51 3.24
CA ARG A 534 -3.84 -6.84 3.84
C ARG A 534 -4.02 -6.82 5.35
N THR A 535 -3.45 -5.82 6.01
CA THR A 535 -3.60 -5.64 7.46
C THR A 535 -4.99 -5.18 7.86
N ILE A 536 -5.84 -4.80 6.90
CA ILE A 536 -7.21 -4.34 7.11
C ILE A 536 -8.14 -5.55 7.00
N GLU A 537 -8.76 -5.92 8.11
CA GLU A 537 -9.62 -7.10 8.22
C GLU A 537 -10.97 -6.88 7.52
N ASN A 538 -11.55 -5.68 7.67
CA ASN A 538 -12.83 -5.36 7.03
C ASN A 538 -12.64 -5.21 5.52
N GLU A 539 -13.31 -6.04 4.74
CA GLU A 539 -13.17 -6.08 3.28
C GLU A 539 -13.62 -4.78 2.60
N ARG A 540 -14.62 -4.08 3.14
CA ARG A 540 -15.10 -2.80 2.62
C ARG A 540 -14.04 -1.70 2.81
N ASP A 541 -13.52 -1.59 4.03
CA ASP A 541 -12.47 -0.63 4.37
C ASP A 541 -11.19 -0.92 3.57
N ARG A 542 -10.84 -2.20 3.41
CA ARG A 542 -9.71 -2.63 2.61
C ARG A 542 -9.86 -2.20 1.15
N ARG A 543 -11.03 -2.45 0.54
CA ARG A 543 -11.31 -2.03 -0.84
C ARG A 543 -11.27 -0.52 -1.01
N MET A 544 -11.89 0.24 -0.09
CA MET A 544 -11.81 1.70 -0.10
C MET A 544 -10.37 2.20 0.00
N THR A 545 -9.58 1.61 0.88
CA THR A 545 -8.16 1.96 1.06
C THR A 545 -7.36 1.66 -0.21
N ILE A 546 -7.53 0.49 -0.84
CA ILE A 546 -6.87 0.14 -2.09
C ILE A 546 -7.20 1.17 -3.19
N MET A 547 -8.45 1.62 -3.28
CA MET A 547 -8.90 2.58 -4.29
C MET A 547 -8.33 3.98 -4.10
N THR A 548 -7.99 4.37 -2.88
CA THR A 548 -7.59 5.74 -2.53
C THR A 548 -6.11 5.90 -2.23
N THR A 549 -5.40 4.83 -1.87
CA THR A 549 -3.98 4.86 -1.47
C THR A 549 -3.07 5.48 -2.52
N THR A 550 -3.34 5.27 -3.81
CA THR A 550 -2.50 5.75 -4.91
C THR A 550 -2.75 7.19 -5.34
N PHE A 551 -3.67 7.90 -4.70
CA PHE A 551 -3.89 9.33 -4.96
C PHE A 551 -2.75 10.21 -4.42
N ILE A 552 -2.07 9.76 -3.37
CA ILE A 552 -0.92 10.48 -2.85
C ILE A 552 0.27 10.36 -3.82
N PRO A 553 1.09 11.40 -4.02
CA PRO A 553 2.30 11.31 -4.82
C PRO A 553 3.25 10.26 -4.26
N CYS A 554 3.80 9.41 -5.13
CA CYS A 554 4.90 8.50 -4.81
C CYS A 554 6.21 9.01 -5.43
N GLY A 555 7.35 8.42 -5.08
CA GLY A 555 8.66 8.83 -5.59
C GLY A 555 8.70 8.93 -7.12
N ALA A 556 8.15 7.96 -7.84
CA ALA A 556 8.06 7.94 -9.30
C ALA A 556 7.23 9.09 -9.94
N LYS A 557 6.45 9.82 -9.13
CA LYS A 557 5.72 11.01 -9.60
C LYS A 557 6.47 12.32 -9.39
N VAL A 558 7.56 12.31 -8.61
CA VAL A 558 8.28 13.53 -8.24
C VAL A 558 8.95 14.18 -9.46
N PRO A 559 9.70 13.45 -10.35
CA PRO A 559 10.28 14.05 -11.55
C PRO A 559 9.24 14.73 -12.44
N PHE A 560 8.10 14.05 -12.66
CA PHE A 560 6.98 14.62 -13.42
C PHE A 560 6.40 15.89 -12.76
N ILE A 561 6.25 15.91 -11.44
CA ILE A 561 5.79 17.11 -10.72
C ILE A 561 6.80 18.25 -10.85
N SER A 562 8.10 17.94 -10.79
CA SER A 562 9.20 18.91 -10.96
C SER A 562 9.24 19.48 -12.37
N MET A 563 9.12 18.63 -13.39
CA MET A 563 9.05 19.07 -14.80
C MET A 563 7.88 20.05 -15.01
N VAL A 564 6.66 19.72 -14.53
CA VAL A 564 5.52 20.64 -14.68
C VAL A 564 5.73 21.94 -13.89
N ALA A 565 6.31 21.87 -12.69
CA ALA A 565 6.61 23.05 -11.87
C ALA A 565 7.66 23.93 -12.55
N GLY A 566 8.69 23.36 -13.14
CA GLY A 566 9.75 24.06 -13.86
C GLY A 566 9.24 24.65 -15.17
N ALA A 567 8.86 23.83 -16.11
CA ALA A 567 8.51 24.22 -17.48
C ALA A 567 7.30 25.19 -17.56
N ILE A 568 6.29 25.02 -16.71
CA ILE A 568 5.02 25.78 -16.82
C ILE A 568 4.89 26.88 -15.76
N PHE A 569 5.53 26.71 -14.60
CA PHE A 569 5.40 27.61 -13.45
C PHE A 569 6.71 28.27 -13.02
N GLY A 570 7.79 28.16 -13.81
CA GLY A 570 9.08 28.77 -13.55
C GLY A 570 9.70 28.36 -12.22
N GLY A 571 9.65 27.06 -11.90
CA GLY A 571 10.25 26.49 -10.67
C GLY A 571 9.47 26.78 -9.36
N ALA A 572 8.21 27.19 -9.45
CA ALA A 572 7.43 27.61 -8.29
C ALA A 572 7.18 26.43 -7.29
N ALA A 573 7.83 26.43 -6.14
CA ALA A 573 7.78 25.40 -5.11
C ALA A 573 6.36 25.09 -4.59
N TRP A 574 5.40 26.04 -4.68
CA TRP A 574 4.02 25.81 -4.29
C TRP A 574 3.32 24.74 -5.12
N VAL A 575 3.71 24.52 -6.37
CA VAL A 575 3.13 23.52 -7.28
C VAL A 575 3.38 22.10 -6.75
N ALA A 576 4.64 21.79 -6.44
CA ALA A 576 5.01 20.51 -5.86
C ALA A 576 4.32 20.28 -4.50
N THR A 577 4.32 21.29 -3.63
CA THR A 577 3.63 21.21 -2.34
C THR A 577 2.13 21.00 -2.51
N SER A 578 1.49 21.68 -3.46
CA SER A 578 0.05 21.58 -3.72
C SER A 578 -0.34 20.17 -4.20
N ALA A 579 0.51 19.47 -4.95
CA ALA A 579 0.26 18.10 -5.40
C ALA A 579 0.03 17.13 -4.23
N TYR A 580 0.79 17.24 -3.15
CA TYR A 580 0.56 16.43 -1.94
C TYR A 580 -0.75 16.78 -1.25
N PHE A 581 -1.09 18.07 -1.13
CA PHE A 581 -2.37 18.49 -0.54
C PHE A 581 -3.56 18.07 -1.38
N VAL A 582 -3.47 18.13 -2.70
CA VAL A 582 -4.51 17.62 -3.63
C VAL A 582 -4.68 16.10 -3.46
N GLY A 583 -3.60 15.35 -3.36
CA GLY A 583 -3.65 13.90 -3.10
C GLY A 583 -4.34 13.58 -1.78
N MET A 584 -3.98 14.27 -0.69
CA MET A 584 -4.63 14.09 0.62
C MET A 584 -6.12 14.49 0.59
N ALA A 585 -6.46 15.61 -0.03
CA ALA A 585 -7.85 16.04 -0.19
C ALA A 585 -8.66 15.01 -1.01
N ALA A 586 -8.08 14.46 -2.08
CA ALA A 586 -8.69 13.43 -2.89
C ALA A 586 -9.00 12.16 -2.09
N ILE A 587 -8.09 11.73 -1.20
CA ILE A 587 -8.30 10.59 -0.30
C ILE A 587 -9.49 10.86 0.63
N ILE A 588 -9.51 12.01 1.29
CA ILE A 588 -10.56 12.38 2.26
C ILE A 588 -11.92 12.49 1.56
N ILE A 589 -12.00 13.21 0.47
CA ILE A 589 -13.24 13.40 -0.32
C ILE A 589 -13.76 12.05 -0.82
N SER A 590 -12.88 11.23 -1.40
CA SER A 590 -13.25 9.89 -1.88
C SER A 590 -13.69 8.97 -0.74
N GLY A 591 -13.01 9.00 0.41
CA GLY A 591 -13.40 8.22 1.59
C GLY A 591 -14.83 8.55 2.05
N ILE A 592 -15.14 9.86 2.18
CA ILE A 592 -16.49 10.32 2.56
C ILE A 592 -17.53 9.96 1.50
N MET A 593 -17.22 10.15 0.22
CA MET A 593 -18.15 9.86 -0.89
C MET A 593 -18.44 8.35 -0.99
N LEU A 594 -17.41 7.51 -0.97
CA LEU A 594 -17.56 6.06 -1.08
C LEU A 594 -18.35 5.49 0.09
N LYS A 595 -18.07 5.93 1.33
CA LYS A 595 -18.82 5.50 2.52
C LYS A 595 -20.33 5.70 2.38
N LYS A 596 -20.77 6.74 1.68
CA LYS A 596 -22.19 7.08 1.47
C LYS A 596 -22.87 6.30 0.33
N THR A 597 -22.13 5.45 -0.36
CA THR A 597 -22.68 4.57 -1.38
C THR A 597 -23.15 3.25 -0.77
N LYS A 598 -24.17 2.59 -1.35
CA LYS A 598 -24.65 1.27 -0.88
C LYS A 598 -23.57 0.18 -0.85
N MET A 599 -22.53 0.32 -1.67
CA MET A 599 -21.47 -0.69 -1.80
C MET A 599 -20.49 -0.66 -0.64
N PHE A 600 -20.30 0.52 -0.02
CA PHE A 600 -19.32 0.76 1.05
C PHE A 600 -19.96 1.30 2.33
N ALA A 601 -21.30 1.42 2.35
CA ALA A 601 -22.01 1.89 3.53
C ALA A 601 -21.82 0.90 4.69
N GLY A 602 -21.62 1.39 5.91
CA GLY A 602 -21.39 0.63 7.14
C GLY A 602 -20.44 1.39 8.05
N ASP A 603 -20.50 1.13 9.34
CA ASP A 603 -19.55 1.70 10.27
C ASP A 603 -18.17 1.06 10.07
N PRO A 604 -17.08 1.85 10.16
CA PRO A 604 -15.74 1.30 10.12
C PRO A 604 -15.62 0.33 11.30
N ALA A 605 -14.99 -0.83 11.04
CA ALA A 605 -14.77 -1.83 12.07
C ALA A 605 -14.11 -1.19 13.30
N PRO A 606 -14.58 -1.48 14.51
CA PRO A 606 -13.96 -0.95 15.71
C PRO A 606 -12.49 -1.36 15.73
N PHE A 607 -11.63 -0.41 16.07
CA PHE A 607 -10.19 -0.66 16.15
C PHE A 607 -9.90 -1.48 17.40
N VAL A 608 -10.11 -2.79 17.29
CA VAL A 608 -9.77 -3.76 18.33
C VAL A 608 -8.44 -4.39 17.93
N MET A 609 -7.33 -3.72 18.22
CA MET A 609 -6.00 -4.26 17.99
C MET A 609 -5.21 -4.25 19.29
N GLU A 610 -4.68 -5.43 19.65
CA GLU A 610 -3.69 -5.50 20.71
C GLU A 610 -2.46 -4.70 20.28
N LEU A 611 -1.96 -3.88 21.19
CA LEU A 611 -0.65 -3.30 21.06
C LEU A 611 0.35 -4.40 21.50
N PRO A 612 0.97 -5.15 20.57
CA PRO A 612 1.91 -6.20 20.95
C PRO A 612 3.07 -5.57 21.73
N ALA A 613 3.61 -6.28 22.73
CA ALA A 613 4.77 -5.76 23.45
C ALA A 613 5.91 -5.48 22.46
N TYR A 614 6.67 -4.38 22.69
CA TYR A 614 7.84 -4.10 21.87
C TYR A 614 8.87 -5.23 22.05
N HIS A 615 9.38 -5.70 20.93
CA HIS A 615 10.46 -6.68 20.91
C HIS A 615 11.42 -6.39 19.76
N TRP A 616 12.69 -6.74 19.96
CA TRP A 616 13.64 -6.68 18.87
C TRP A 616 13.32 -7.77 17.85
N PRO A 617 13.06 -7.39 16.59
CA PRO A 617 12.80 -8.38 15.57
C PRO A 617 14.05 -9.20 15.27
N THR A 618 13.86 -10.49 14.96
CA THR A 618 14.98 -11.32 14.49
C THR A 618 15.38 -10.90 13.08
N VAL A 619 16.68 -10.70 12.88
CA VAL A 619 17.23 -10.26 11.58
C VAL A 619 16.75 -11.15 10.43
N GLY A 620 16.71 -12.48 10.64
CA GLY A 620 16.23 -13.42 9.63
C GLY A 620 14.78 -13.22 9.20
N ASN A 621 13.88 -12.85 10.13
CA ASN A 621 12.48 -12.58 9.79
C ASN A 621 12.33 -11.27 9.00
N VAL A 622 13.10 -10.24 9.38
CA VAL A 622 13.07 -8.95 8.67
C VAL A 622 13.61 -9.12 7.25
N LEU A 623 14.76 -9.76 7.08
CA LEU A 623 15.35 -10.02 5.75
C LEU A 623 14.45 -10.92 4.88
N ARG A 624 13.82 -11.94 5.47
CA ARG A 624 12.87 -12.79 4.74
C ARG A 624 11.66 -11.98 4.26
N SER A 625 11.07 -11.15 5.13
CA SER A 625 9.94 -10.28 4.77
C SER A 625 10.31 -9.29 3.68
N MET A 626 11.50 -8.67 3.78
CA MET A 626 12.05 -7.79 2.75
C MET A 626 12.16 -8.54 1.41
N TRP A 627 12.81 -9.71 1.41
CA TRP A 627 13.04 -10.47 0.18
C TRP A 627 11.76 -11.00 -0.46
N GLU A 628 10.80 -11.50 0.32
CA GLU A 628 9.51 -11.96 -0.21
C GLU A 628 8.74 -10.84 -0.92
N ARG A 629 8.79 -9.62 -0.37
CA ARG A 629 8.18 -8.44 -0.98
C ARG A 629 8.95 -8.00 -2.23
N GLY A 630 10.27 -7.92 -2.15
CA GLY A 630 11.15 -7.56 -3.26
C GLY A 630 11.06 -8.56 -4.41
N TRP A 631 11.12 -9.86 -4.14
CA TRP A 631 10.99 -10.90 -5.17
C TRP A 631 9.63 -10.88 -5.87
N SER A 632 8.57 -10.62 -5.11
CA SER A 632 7.23 -10.44 -5.68
C SER A 632 7.15 -9.25 -6.64
N PHE A 633 7.92 -8.18 -6.38
CA PHE A 633 8.04 -7.02 -7.27
C PHE A 633 8.83 -7.38 -8.52
N ILE A 634 10.04 -7.92 -8.38
CA ILE A 634 10.92 -8.32 -9.51
C ILE A 634 10.20 -9.28 -10.46
N LYS A 635 9.51 -10.29 -9.93
CA LYS A 635 8.76 -11.24 -10.77
C LYS A 635 7.66 -10.58 -11.60
N LYS A 636 7.00 -9.54 -11.06
CA LYS A 636 5.94 -8.81 -11.79
C LYS A 636 6.54 -7.84 -12.79
N ALA A 637 7.63 -7.17 -12.43
CA ALA A 637 8.38 -6.32 -13.34
C ALA A 637 8.82 -7.10 -14.60
N GLY A 638 9.43 -8.26 -14.41
CA GLY A 638 9.89 -9.13 -15.50
C GLY A 638 8.79 -9.79 -16.34
N THR A 639 7.50 -9.53 -16.09
CA THR A 639 6.41 -10.10 -16.90
C THR A 639 5.53 -9.02 -17.52
N ILE A 640 4.81 -8.25 -16.69
CA ILE A 640 3.81 -7.30 -17.18
C ILE A 640 4.48 -6.07 -17.79
N ILE A 641 5.54 -5.57 -17.14
CA ILE A 641 6.22 -4.37 -17.60
C ILE A 641 7.00 -4.67 -18.86
N LEU A 642 7.74 -5.76 -18.90
CA LEU A 642 8.43 -6.20 -20.12
C LEU A 642 7.49 -6.28 -21.34
N LEU A 643 6.31 -6.91 -21.17
CA LEU A 643 5.36 -6.97 -22.28
C LEU A 643 4.87 -5.57 -22.70
N SER A 644 4.67 -4.68 -21.72
CA SER A 644 4.20 -3.33 -21.98
C SER A 644 5.25 -2.47 -22.69
N THR A 645 6.51 -2.56 -22.27
CA THR A 645 7.61 -1.81 -22.91
C THR A 645 7.84 -2.25 -24.35
N ILE A 646 7.79 -3.55 -24.64
CA ILE A 646 7.86 -4.06 -26.02
C ILE A 646 6.72 -3.50 -26.88
N VAL A 647 5.48 -3.48 -26.35
CA VAL A 647 4.33 -2.94 -27.09
C VAL A 647 4.47 -1.43 -27.32
N ILE A 648 4.93 -0.68 -26.33
CA ILE A 648 5.15 0.76 -26.46
C ILE A 648 6.27 1.04 -27.44
N TRP A 649 7.43 0.40 -27.30
CA TRP A 649 8.52 0.53 -28.24
C TRP A 649 8.05 0.29 -29.69
N PHE A 650 7.37 -0.84 -29.93
CA PHE A 650 6.84 -1.14 -31.25
C PHE A 650 5.87 -0.07 -31.78
N THR A 651 4.98 0.44 -30.96
CA THR A 651 4.01 1.47 -31.37
C THR A 651 4.63 2.85 -31.54
N THR A 652 5.76 3.13 -30.89
CA THR A 652 6.51 4.38 -31.02
C THR A 652 7.36 4.39 -32.29
N TYR A 653 8.14 3.34 -32.51
CA TYR A 653 9.12 3.31 -33.60
C TYR A 653 8.59 2.72 -34.92
N PHE A 654 7.33 2.28 -35.00
CA PHE A 654 6.72 1.82 -36.23
C PHE A 654 5.51 2.65 -36.65
N GLY A 655 5.44 2.98 -37.94
CA GLY A 655 4.37 3.80 -38.46
C GLY A 655 4.23 3.71 -39.99
N TRP A 656 3.47 4.61 -40.55
CA TRP A 656 3.26 4.72 -42.01
C TRP A 656 3.73 6.07 -42.49
N VAL A 657 4.80 6.08 -43.27
CA VAL A 657 5.31 7.23 -44.03
C VAL A 657 5.07 6.99 -45.51
N ASP A 658 4.48 7.91 -46.21
CA ASP A 658 4.14 7.84 -47.63
C ASP A 658 3.38 6.58 -48.06
N GLY A 659 2.57 6.02 -47.14
CA GLY A 659 1.76 4.83 -47.36
C GLY A 659 2.50 3.50 -47.21
N THR A 660 3.81 3.52 -46.88
CA THR A 660 4.63 2.35 -46.58
C THR A 660 4.77 2.20 -45.06
N PHE A 661 4.64 0.97 -44.57
CA PHE A 661 4.84 0.64 -43.17
C PHE A 661 6.34 0.39 -42.95
N GLN A 662 6.99 1.20 -42.11
CA GLN A 662 8.41 1.13 -41.85
C GLN A 662 8.76 1.49 -40.41
N MET A 663 10.00 1.26 -40.02
CA MET A 663 10.60 1.79 -38.81
C MET A 663 10.86 3.29 -39.02
N LEU A 664 10.53 4.08 -38.00
CA LEU A 664 10.61 5.54 -38.05
C LEU A 664 11.92 6.00 -37.39
N SER A 665 12.51 7.08 -37.95
CA SER A 665 13.52 7.86 -37.23
C SER A 665 12.85 8.75 -36.17
N GLU A 666 13.65 9.33 -35.29
CA GLU A 666 13.15 10.22 -34.22
C GLU A 666 12.38 11.41 -34.76
N GLU A 667 12.81 11.98 -35.87
CA GLU A 667 12.11 13.07 -36.58
C GLU A 667 10.74 12.67 -37.14
N GLN A 668 10.47 11.39 -37.31
CA GLN A 668 9.23 10.84 -37.91
C GLN A 668 8.23 10.28 -36.92
N ILE A 669 8.42 10.47 -35.63
CA ILE A 669 7.57 9.90 -34.53
C ILE A 669 6.09 10.32 -34.67
N ASP A 670 5.81 11.47 -35.25
CA ASP A 670 4.45 11.94 -35.57
C ASP A 670 3.67 10.98 -36.49
N ALA A 671 4.35 10.19 -37.31
CA ALA A 671 3.76 9.19 -38.18
C ALA A 671 3.53 7.82 -37.49
N SER A 672 3.93 7.69 -36.23
CA SER A 672 3.90 6.44 -35.47
C SER A 672 2.48 5.92 -35.21
N ILE A 673 2.39 4.63 -34.90
CA ILE A 673 1.13 4.01 -34.44
C ILE A 673 0.68 4.68 -33.15
N LEU A 674 1.61 4.99 -32.24
CA LEU A 674 1.32 5.62 -30.96
C LEU A 674 0.75 7.03 -31.14
N ALA A 675 1.32 7.85 -32.06
CA ALA A 675 0.78 9.16 -32.41
C ALA A 675 -0.64 9.07 -32.99
N LYS A 676 -0.92 8.08 -33.83
CA LYS A 676 -2.29 7.86 -34.36
C LYS A 676 -3.27 7.46 -33.25
N ILE A 677 -2.85 6.61 -32.31
CA ILE A 677 -3.65 6.27 -31.14
C ILE A 677 -3.87 7.52 -30.27
N GLY A 678 -2.80 8.28 -30.02
CA GLY A 678 -2.87 9.55 -29.28
C GLY A 678 -3.88 10.52 -29.90
N ASN A 679 -3.80 10.74 -31.20
CA ASN A 679 -4.76 11.58 -31.95
C ASN A 679 -6.21 11.09 -31.84
N ALA A 680 -6.41 9.78 -31.88
CA ALA A 680 -7.76 9.19 -31.77
C ALA A 680 -8.40 9.42 -30.40
N ILE A 681 -7.62 9.61 -29.35
CA ILE A 681 -8.12 9.78 -27.96
C ILE A 681 -7.91 11.20 -27.42
N ALA A 682 -7.09 12.04 -28.06
CA ALA A 682 -6.75 13.39 -27.62
C ALA A 682 -8.01 14.25 -27.35
N TRP A 683 -9.05 14.08 -28.14
CA TRP A 683 -10.33 14.79 -27.98
C TRP A 683 -10.99 14.56 -26.62
N ILE A 684 -10.72 13.42 -25.96
CA ILE A 684 -11.24 13.11 -24.61
C ILE A 684 -10.65 14.09 -23.60
N PHE A 685 -9.41 14.52 -23.81
CA PHE A 685 -8.68 15.42 -22.91
C PHE A 685 -8.83 16.90 -23.27
N ALA A 686 -9.41 17.21 -24.43
CA ALA A 686 -9.69 18.60 -24.84
C ALA A 686 -10.50 19.41 -23.78
N PRO A 687 -11.54 18.86 -23.10
CA PRO A 687 -12.21 19.59 -22.03
C PRO A 687 -11.33 19.88 -20.81
N LEU A 688 -10.23 19.15 -20.63
CA LEU A 688 -9.26 19.34 -19.55
C LEU A 688 -8.21 20.42 -19.89
N GLY A 689 -8.20 20.94 -21.15
CA GLY A 689 -7.30 21.99 -21.61
C GLY A 689 -6.05 21.52 -22.33
N TRP A 690 -5.81 20.21 -22.46
CA TRP A 690 -4.62 19.61 -23.08
C TRP A 690 -4.98 18.47 -24.07
N GLY A 691 -5.82 18.80 -25.04
CA GLY A 691 -6.28 17.85 -26.07
C GLY A 691 -5.28 17.62 -27.21
N THR A 692 -3.97 17.68 -26.96
CA THR A 692 -2.89 17.35 -27.89
C THR A 692 -2.60 15.86 -27.86
N TRP A 693 -2.12 15.31 -28.99
CA TRP A 693 -1.79 13.89 -29.04
C TRP A 693 -0.56 13.59 -28.17
N GLN A 694 0.40 14.52 -28.08
CA GLN A 694 1.60 14.40 -27.24
C GLN A 694 1.22 14.23 -25.76
N ALA A 695 0.41 15.14 -25.22
CA ALA A 695 -0.07 15.05 -23.84
C ALA A 695 -0.88 13.78 -23.57
N ALA A 696 -1.70 13.35 -24.54
CA ALA A 696 -2.46 12.11 -24.44
C ALA A 696 -1.55 10.88 -24.40
N VAL A 697 -0.52 10.84 -25.24
CA VAL A 697 0.50 9.76 -25.28
C VAL A 697 1.29 9.76 -23.99
N ALA A 698 1.80 10.89 -23.51
CA ALA A 698 2.53 10.99 -22.24
C ALA A 698 1.70 10.47 -21.05
N SER A 699 0.39 10.73 -21.04
CA SER A 699 -0.50 10.18 -20.02
C SER A 699 -0.67 8.66 -20.11
N ILE A 700 -0.61 8.08 -21.30
CA ILE A 700 -0.68 6.61 -21.53
C ILE A 700 0.63 5.94 -21.13
N THR A 701 1.77 6.47 -21.56
CA THR A 701 3.09 5.95 -21.20
C THR A 701 3.31 6.02 -19.69
N GLY A 702 2.81 7.07 -19.04
CA GLY A 702 2.73 7.18 -17.58
C GLY A 702 1.88 6.12 -16.85
N LEU A 703 1.12 5.28 -17.56
CA LEU A 703 0.50 4.10 -16.96
C LEU A 703 1.47 2.91 -16.86
N VAL A 704 2.50 2.87 -17.68
CA VAL A 704 3.56 1.86 -17.56
C VAL A 704 4.39 2.14 -16.32
N ALA A 705 5.00 3.32 -16.31
CA ALA A 705 5.72 3.86 -15.17
C ALA A 705 5.52 5.39 -15.17
N LYS A 706 5.39 6.01 -14.00
CA LYS A 706 5.03 7.44 -13.93
C LYS A 706 6.17 8.37 -14.32
N GLU A 707 7.39 7.95 -14.14
CA GLU A 707 8.61 8.59 -14.62
C GLU A 707 8.66 8.66 -16.14
N ASN A 708 8.12 7.69 -16.85
CA ASN A 708 8.07 7.69 -18.32
C ASN A 708 7.29 8.88 -18.92
N ILE A 709 6.53 9.62 -18.11
CA ILE A 709 5.92 10.86 -18.56
C ILE A 709 7.00 11.86 -18.94
N VAL A 710 8.05 12.00 -18.12
CA VAL A 710 9.17 12.93 -18.35
C VAL A 710 9.93 12.53 -19.61
N GLY A 711 10.38 11.26 -19.70
CA GLY A 711 11.09 10.79 -20.88
C GLY A 711 10.26 10.88 -22.17
N THR A 712 8.93 10.60 -22.11
CA THR A 712 8.06 10.78 -23.27
C THR A 712 7.93 12.27 -23.66
N MET A 713 7.84 13.16 -22.67
CA MET A 713 7.76 14.60 -22.92
C MET A 713 9.07 15.14 -23.52
N GLY A 714 10.24 14.67 -23.06
CA GLY A 714 11.54 15.02 -23.64
C GLY A 714 11.66 14.61 -25.12
N ILE A 715 11.23 13.40 -25.47
CA ILE A 715 11.22 12.94 -26.87
C ILE A 715 10.23 13.74 -27.73
N LEU A 716 9.07 14.11 -27.20
CA LEU A 716 8.01 14.77 -27.95
C LEU A 716 8.10 16.32 -27.99
N TYR A 717 8.97 16.89 -27.17
CA TYR A 717 9.24 18.33 -27.06
C TYR A 717 10.76 18.53 -26.95
N PRO A 718 11.47 18.46 -28.06
CA PRO A 718 12.94 18.46 -28.08
C PRO A 718 13.57 19.76 -27.55
N ASP A 719 12.88 20.90 -27.63
CA ASP A 719 13.33 22.14 -27.01
C ASP A 719 13.04 22.21 -25.47
N GLY A 720 12.81 21.07 -24.84
CA GLY A 720 12.66 20.92 -23.38
C GLY A 720 11.60 21.79 -22.75
N TRP A 721 11.93 22.48 -21.68
CA TRP A 721 10.97 23.30 -20.91
C TRP A 721 10.37 24.44 -21.68
N THR A 722 11.10 25.04 -22.59
CA THR A 722 10.64 26.19 -23.42
C THR A 722 9.45 25.77 -24.28
N GLU A 723 9.54 24.65 -24.96
CA GLU A 723 8.47 24.13 -25.81
C GLU A 723 7.29 23.61 -25.00
N ILE A 724 7.55 22.90 -23.90
CA ILE A 724 6.50 22.45 -22.96
C ILE A 724 5.75 23.66 -22.38
N GLY A 725 6.47 24.71 -21.98
CA GLY A 725 5.87 25.96 -21.46
C GLY A 725 5.00 26.67 -22.50
N ALA A 726 5.38 26.61 -23.78
CA ALA A 726 4.58 27.15 -24.87
C ALA A 726 3.33 26.32 -25.20
N ALA A 727 3.43 24.97 -25.06
CA ALA A 727 2.34 24.04 -25.36
C ALA A 727 1.22 24.05 -24.30
N PHE A 728 1.53 24.42 -23.06
CA PHE A 728 0.60 24.41 -21.94
C PHE A 728 0.41 25.81 -21.34
N THR A 729 -0.83 26.19 -21.09
CA THR A 729 -1.11 27.32 -20.19
C THR A 729 -0.95 26.86 -18.74
N GLN A 730 -0.70 27.77 -17.79
CA GLN A 730 -0.61 27.43 -16.37
C GLN A 730 -1.83 26.64 -15.87
N ILE A 731 -3.02 26.95 -16.36
CA ILE A 731 -4.28 26.27 -15.98
C ILE A 731 -4.33 24.87 -16.58
N SER A 732 -4.01 24.73 -17.87
CA SER A 732 -4.01 23.41 -18.53
C SER A 732 -2.89 22.51 -18.03
N GLY A 733 -1.71 23.07 -17.74
CA GLY A 733 -0.60 22.37 -17.13
C GLY A 733 -0.90 21.88 -15.71
N TYR A 734 -1.56 22.69 -14.89
CA TYR A 734 -1.98 22.25 -13.58
C TYR A 734 -3.10 21.18 -13.65
N SER A 735 -4.00 21.29 -14.64
CA SER A 735 -5.00 20.25 -14.93
C SER A 735 -4.34 18.92 -15.34
N PHE A 736 -3.29 18.97 -16.20
CA PHE A 736 -2.50 17.83 -16.63
C PHE A 736 -1.79 17.17 -15.46
N LEU A 737 -1.16 17.97 -14.59
CA LEU A 737 -0.53 17.52 -13.36
C LEU A 737 -1.52 16.75 -12.47
N VAL A 738 -2.66 17.36 -12.16
CA VAL A 738 -3.63 16.75 -11.25
C VAL A 738 -4.28 15.50 -11.83
N PHE A 739 -4.53 15.48 -13.15
CA PHE A 739 -5.02 14.28 -13.81
C PHE A 739 -4.05 13.10 -13.65
N ASN A 740 -2.78 13.30 -14.00
CA ASN A 740 -1.76 12.27 -13.93
C ASN A 740 -1.39 11.88 -12.49
N LEU A 741 -1.59 12.79 -11.53
CA LEU A 741 -1.47 12.52 -10.11
C LEU A 741 -2.55 11.55 -9.61
N LEU A 742 -3.82 11.78 -9.96
CA LEU A 742 -4.99 11.10 -9.40
C LEU A 742 -5.49 9.93 -10.26
N CYS A 743 -5.11 9.83 -11.53
CA CYS A 743 -5.55 8.72 -12.41
C CYS A 743 -4.99 7.38 -11.95
N ALA A 744 -5.33 6.31 -12.66
CA ALA A 744 -4.82 4.97 -12.39
C ALA A 744 -3.29 4.99 -12.24
N PRO A 745 -2.73 4.27 -11.24
CA PRO A 745 -1.29 4.20 -11.04
C PRO A 745 -0.59 3.37 -12.12
N CYS A 746 0.73 3.24 -12.03
CA CYS A 746 1.52 2.40 -12.94
C CYS A 746 1.03 0.95 -12.98
N PHE A 747 1.31 0.23 -14.08
CA PHE A 747 0.86 -1.16 -14.27
C PHE A 747 1.28 -2.10 -13.14
N ALA A 748 2.44 -1.88 -12.55
CA ALA A 748 2.88 -2.66 -11.40
C ALA A 748 1.96 -2.48 -10.18
N ALA A 749 1.52 -1.25 -9.92
CA ALA A 749 0.55 -0.96 -8.86
C ALA A 749 -0.87 -1.46 -9.22
N ILE A 750 -1.28 -1.38 -10.50
CA ILE A 750 -2.53 -2.00 -10.99
C ILE A 750 -2.48 -3.52 -10.76
N GLY A 751 -1.34 -4.16 -11.00
CA GLY A 751 -1.11 -5.57 -10.69
C GLY A 751 -1.25 -5.88 -9.19
N ALA A 752 -0.80 -4.98 -8.32
CA ALA A 752 -1.01 -5.09 -6.88
C ALA A 752 -2.50 -4.93 -6.51
N ILE A 753 -3.19 -3.93 -7.08
CA ILE A 753 -4.64 -3.73 -6.92
C ILE A 753 -5.41 -4.99 -7.33
N LYS A 754 -5.11 -5.58 -8.48
CA LYS A 754 -5.73 -6.82 -8.96
C LYS A 754 -5.56 -7.97 -7.98
N ARG A 755 -4.37 -8.11 -7.42
CA ARG A 755 -4.06 -9.17 -6.45
C ARG A 755 -4.78 -8.97 -5.12
N GLU A 756 -4.78 -7.74 -4.59
CA GLU A 756 -5.37 -7.46 -3.28
C GLU A 756 -6.91 -7.37 -3.34
N MET A 757 -7.48 -6.96 -4.46
CA MET A 757 -8.94 -7.01 -4.71
C MET A 757 -9.45 -8.44 -4.90
N ASN A 758 -8.60 -9.36 -5.39
CA ASN A 758 -8.90 -10.77 -5.70
C ASN A 758 -10.22 -10.96 -6.47
N ASN A 759 -10.64 -9.96 -7.23
CA ASN A 759 -11.87 -9.96 -8.01
C ASN A 759 -11.74 -8.98 -9.18
N ALA A 760 -11.90 -9.48 -10.42
CA ALA A 760 -11.76 -8.67 -11.63
C ALA A 760 -12.76 -7.51 -11.69
N LYS A 761 -14.00 -7.70 -11.24
CA LYS A 761 -15.03 -6.65 -11.22
C LYS A 761 -14.61 -5.48 -10.30
N TRP A 762 -14.09 -5.76 -9.13
CA TRP A 762 -13.63 -4.74 -8.19
C TRP A 762 -12.34 -4.06 -8.67
N THR A 763 -11.46 -4.80 -9.35
CA THR A 763 -10.25 -4.23 -9.95
C THR A 763 -10.60 -3.19 -11.01
N TRP A 764 -11.46 -3.55 -11.97
CA TRP A 764 -11.90 -2.61 -13.00
C TRP A 764 -12.69 -1.43 -12.45
N PHE A 765 -13.50 -1.68 -11.40
CA PHE A 765 -14.19 -0.60 -10.71
C PHE A 765 -13.21 0.37 -10.04
N ALA A 766 -12.15 -0.12 -9.40
CA ALA A 766 -11.13 0.71 -8.77
C ALA A 766 -10.40 1.59 -9.80
N ILE A 767 -9.95 1.00 -10.91
CA ILE A 767 -9.28 1.72 -12.01
C ILE A 767 -10.22 2.76 -12.63
N GLY A 768 -11.45 2.36 -12.95
CA GLY A 768 -12.44 3.26 -13.51
C GLY A 768 -12.81 4.42 -12.57
N TYR A 769 -12.88 4.16 -11.27
CA TYR A 769 -13.12 5.19 -10.27
C TYR A 769 -11.95 6.19 -10.20
N GLN A 770 -10.71 5.71 -10.16
CA GLN A 770 -9.52 6.56 -10.11
C GLN A 770 -9.43 7.46 -11.36
N CYS A 771 -9.56 6.89 -12.57
CA CYS A 771 -9.55 7.67 -13.81
C CYS A 771 -10.71 8.66 -13.87
N GLY A 772 -11.91 8.23 -13.50
CA GLY A 772 -13.10 9.08 -13.51
C GLY A 772 -13.04 10.24 -12.52
N PHE A 773 -12.52 9.95 -11.30
CA PHE A 773 -12.34 10.99 -10.29
C PHE A 773 -11.26 11.99 -10.71
N ALA A 774 -10.11 11.51 -11.23
CA ALA A 774 -9.06 12.35 -11.78
C ALA A 774 -9.57 13.26 -12.90
N TYR A 775 -10.35 12.69 -13.82
CA TYR A 775 -10.95 13.44 -14.93
C TYR A 775 -11.87 14.56 -14.45
N VAL A 776 -12.74 14.27 -13.47
CA VAL A 776 -13.68 15.25 -12.91
C VAL A 776 -12.93 16.38 -12.20
N VAL A 777 -11.89 16.06 -11.42
CA VAL A 777 -11.11 17.09 -10.71
C VAL A 777 -10.34 17.96 -11.71
N ALA A 778 -9.66 17.36 -12.69
CA ALA A 778 -8.93 18.09 -13.73
C ALA A 778 -9.86 18.97 -14.58
N LEU A 779 -11.05 18.47 -14.93
CA LEU A 779 -12.09 19.24 -15.62
C LEU A 779 -12.49 20.49 -14.81
N MET A 780 -12.74 20.33 -13.53
CA MET A 780 -13.08 21.46 -12.66
C MET A 780 -11.95 22.48 -12.62
N ILE A 781 -10.71 22.06 -12.49
CA ILE A 781 -9.54 22.96 -12.47
C ILE A 781 -9.47 23.76 -13.76
N ASN A 782 -9.51 23.10 -14.91
CA ASN A 782 -9.41 23.77 -16.20
C ASN A 782 -10.59 24.72 -16.46
N GLN A 783 -11.82 24.26 -16.26
CA GLN A 783 -13.00 25.06 -16.60
C GLN A 783 -13.23 26.24 -15.65
N PHE A 784 -12.98 26.07 -14.35
CA PHE A 784 -13.03 27.19 -13.41
C PHE A 784 -11.85 28.14 -13.60
N GLY A 785 -10.63 27.64 -13.82
CA GLY A 785 -9.47 28.47 -14.11
C GLY A 785 -9.73 29.35 -15.34
N ASN A 786 -10.15 28.76 -16.46
CA ASN A 786 -10.47 29.49 -17.67
C ASN A 786 -11.64 30.50 -17.51
N ALA A 787 -12.60 30.18 -16.66
CA ALA A 787 -13.66 31.13 -16.34
C ALA A 787 -13.17 32.38 -15.60
N PHE A 788 -12.14 32.25 -14.75
CA PHE A 788 -11.50 33.37 -14.06
C PHE A 788 -10.58 34.19 -14.97
N THR A 789 -9.96 33.59 -15.99
CA THR A 789 -9.07 34.27 -16.95
C THR A 789 -9.78 34.83 -18.18
N GLY A 790 -11.10 34.63 -18.30
CA GLY A 790 -11.93 35.23 -19.34
C GLY A 790 -12.13 34.39 -20.60
N SER A 791 -11.54 33.20 -20.70
CA SER A 791 -11.78 32.26 -21.81
C SER A 791 -12.89 31.26 -21.47
N LEU A 792 -14.15 31.70 -21.66
CA LEU A 792 -15.32 30.95 -21.28
C LEU A 792 -15.71 29.85 -22.28
N ASN A 793 -15.63 28.58 -21.85
CA ASN A 793 -16.36 27.48 -22.50
C ASN A 793 -17.63 27.18 -21.71
N VAL A 794 -18.77 27.66 -22.19
CA VAL A 794 -20.08 27.59 -21.49
C VAL A 794 -20.46 26.12 -21.19
N LEU A 795 -20.30 25.21 -22.14
CA LEU A 795 -20.64 23.80 -21.96
C LEU A 795 -19.70 23.12 -20.92
N GLY A 796 -18.42 23.42 -21.00
CA GLY A 796 -17.44 22.92 -20.05
C GLY A 796 -17.67 23.44 -18.63
N LEU A 797 -18.01 24.73 -18.50
CA LEU A 797 -18.33 25.34 -17.21
C LEU A 797 -19.61 24.75 -16.58
N ILE A 798 -20.64 24.49 -17.36
CA ILE A 798 -21.85 23.80 -16.90
C ILE A 798 -21.50 22.38 -16.39
N ALA A 799 -20.68 21.65 -17.13
CA ALA A 799 -20.23 20.33 -16.73
C ALA A 799 -19.39 20.37 -15.42
N ALA A 800 -18.50 21.35 -15.26
CA ALA A 800 -17.72 21.54 -14.04
C ALA A 800 -18.60 21.90 -12.83
N ILE A 801 -19.59 22.76 -13.01
CA ILE A 801 -20.56 23.11 -11.95
C ILE A 801 -21.40 21.89 -11.57
N ALA A 802 -21.87 21.11 -12.54
CA ALA A 802 -22.61 19.88 -12.28
C ALA A 802 -21.76 18.85 -11.53
N ALA A 803 -20.47 18.70 -11.89
CA ALA A 803 -19.53 17.84 -11.22
C ALA A 803 -19.28 18.28 -9.77
N LEU A 804 -19.04 19.58 -9.55
CA LEU A 804 -18.90 20.15 -8.22
C LEU A 804 -20.17 19.95 -7.37
N ALA A 805 -21.34 20.22 -7.93
CA ALA A 805 -22.62 20.02 -7.27
C ALA A 805 -22.83 18.54 -6.89
N LEU A 806 -22.42 17.60 -7.75
CA LEU A 806 -22.47 16.16 -7.46
C LEU A 806 -21.55 15.79 -6.29
N ILE A 807 -20.31 16.28 -6.29
CA ILE A 807 -19.35 16.04 -5.20
C ILE A 807 -19.91 16.62 -3.90
N VAL A 808 -20.35 17.87 -3.90
CA VAL A 808 -20.93 18.54 -2.74
C VAL A 808 -22.20 17.79 -2.25
N TYR A 809 -23.09 17.41 -3.17
CA TYR A 809 -24.23 16.57 -2.81
C TYR A 809 -23.83 15.27 -2.13
N MET A 810 -22.84 14.56 -2.68
CA MET A 810 -22.33 13.32 -2.08
C MET A 810 -21.67 13.56 -0.73
N LEU A 811 -20.99 14.69 -0.53
CA LEU A 811 -20.38 15.05 0.76
C LEU A 811 -21.42 15.34 1.85
N PHE A 812 -22.55 15.96 1.50
CA PHE A 812 -23.60 16.33 2.47
C PHE A 812 -24.77 15.34 2.53
N LYS A 813 -24.87 14.39 1.59
CA LYS A 813 -25.90 13.36 1.62
C LYS A 813 -25.91 12.66 2.98
N PRO A 814 -27.08 12.52 3.67
CA PRO A 814 -27.15 11.83 4.95
C PRO A 814 -26.72 10.36 4.80
N TYR A 815 -25.99 9.89 5.76
CA TYR A 815 -25.60 8.47 5.87
C TYR A 815 -26.85 7.62 6.09
N LYS A 816 -26.97 6.53 5.32
CA LYS A 816 -27.96 5.49 5.58
C LYS A 816 -27.21 4.30 6.15
N GLU A 817 -27.61 3.83 7.30
CA GLU A 817 -27.09 2.60 7.91
C GLU A 817 -27.08 1.46 6.89
N ALA A 818 -26.00 0.75 6.88
CA ALA A 818 -25.83 -0.36 5.95
C ALA A 818 -26.31 -1.66 6.55
N THR A 819 -26.87 -2.51 5.68
CA THR A 819 -27.04 -3.93 5.96
C THR A 819 -25.69 -4.57 6.28
N LYS A 820 -25.60 -5.24 7.43
CA LYS A 820 -24.42 -6.01 7.89
C LYS A 820 -23.97 -7.01 6.82
N LEU A 821 -22.67 -7.28 6.73
CA LEU A 821 -22.07 -8.20 5.76
C LEU A 821 -22.79 -9.56 5.75
N SER A 822 -23.29 -9.96 4.59
CA SER A 822 -23.84 -11.31 4.38
C SER A 822 -22.87 -12.14 3.58
N ALA A 823 -22.21 -13.11 4.19
CA ALA A 823 -21.60 -14.21 3.49
C ALA A 823 -22.64 -15.33 3.39
N LYS A 824 -23.02 -15.74 2.16
CA LYS A 824 -23.69 -17.02 1.96
C LYS A 824 -22.61 -18.08 2.11
N VAL A 825 -22.67 -18.85 3.18
CA VAL A 825 -21.87 -20.07 3.37
C VAL A 825 -22.64 -21.23 2.78
#